data_8a665f2825b5e3c27f80fc07d0a1856b
#
_entry.id   8a665f2825b5e3c27f80fc07d0a1856b
#
_cell.length_a   1.000
_cell.length_b   1.000
_cell.length_c   1.000
_cell.angle_alpha   90.00
_cell.angle_beta   90.00
_cell.angle_gamma   90.00
#
_symmetry.space_group_name_H-M   'P 1'
#
loop_
_entity.id
_entity.type
_entity.pdbx_description
1 polymer ?
#
loop_
_entity_poly.entity_id
_entity_poly.type
_entity_poly.pdbx_seq_one_letter_code
_entity_poly.pdbx_strand_id
1 'polypeptide(L)'
;MVKFRSSLVLALLAAFLSASFLASFASAGAPARPDTPTPSIADKTAGAQKLAGYFNLYWDAKQGKLWLEIDKWGSEFLYQSGLSAGVGSNDIGLDRGQLGATRIVRFERSGPKVLLMEENLNYRAVSNDPDERRAVRDSFAESTLWGFTVAAETGDRVLVDATDFFLRDAHNIPATLRRTKQGAYKLDDKRCAMYLPNTKAFPLNTEVEATLTFAGDEPGAWVRSVTPSADSITVREHHSFVQLPGPGYEPRVFDPRSGFFGITYMDYATPVSELIVKRFIARHRLEKKDPKAAVSEPVHPIVYYLDRGAPEPIRSALLEGARWWNQAFEAAGYKDAFRVELMPEGADPMDLRYNVIQWVHRSTRGWSYGASVTDPRTGEIIKGHVTLGSLRVRQDYLIAEGLLAPYERGKPLNPKMLEMALARLRQLAAHEVGHTLGLLHNYSASTVNRSSVMDYPPPYVKLASDGTPDLSEAYATGIGEWDKVAIAFGYQDFPAGTDEPGALNKILTDAFARGLRYLTDQDARPAGSSSSVAHLWDVGPNAVDALDYVMKVRAAALRRFGEKSIREGAPLATIEDVLVPIYMLHRYQVEAASKFVGGMDYTFALRGDNQVPTQIVSASEQRRALAAVLATLKPEALALPEALLRIIPPRPVEYDRGREHFKIRTSPAFDALAPAEAAAQHTLQFLFNPERAARLVEFHARDAQNPGLGEVIDAVIRATWEMRRDSSYSGEIARLVDNVALFDLMSLAANPRASGQVRAIAALKLEELHARLLAISAVAGDTAEQAHRSFAAAQIVQFQKDPKQVDLIVPAEPPDGPPIGTDDDEGWD
;
A
#
# COMPACT_ATOMS: atom_id res chain seq x y z
N MET A 1 55.02 2.01 7.01
CA MET A 1 56.07 2.69 6.27
C MET A 1 55.38 3.70 5.38
N VAL A 2 55.26 4.96 5.87
CA VAL A 2 56.13 6.12 5.52
C VAL A 2 56.00 6.46 4.03
N LYS A 3 55.40 7.61 3.65
CA LYS A 3 55.97 8.93 3.69
C LYS A 3 54.95 10.05 3.40
N PHE A 4 55.00 11.05 4.27
CA PHE A 4 54.65 12.44 4.08
C PHE A 4 55.17 13.04 2.79
N ARG A 5 54.41 13.96 2.16
CA ARG A 5 54.98 15.17 1.57
C ARG A 5 54.05 16.36 1.74
N SER A 6 54.41 17.21 2.68
CA SER A 6 54.03 18.62 2.76
C SER A 6 54.91 19.42 1.82
N SER A 7 54.35 20.43 1.16
CA SER A 7 55.03 21.64 0.67
C SER A 7 53.95 22.61 0.23
N LEU A 8 53.63 23.63 0.96
CA LEU A 8 54.22 24.95 0.99
C LEU A 8 53.87 25.80 -0.24
N VAL A 9 52.88 26.67 -0.13
CA VAL A 9 52.92 28.02 -0.72
C VAL A 9 52.34 28.99 0.31
N LEU A 10 53.24 29.59 1.05
CA LEU A 10 53.10 30.85 1.77
C LEU A 10 53.74 31.95 0.91
N ALA A 11 53.19 33.14 1.01
CA ALA A 11 53.80 34.40 0.52
C ALA A 11 53.17 34.97 -0.76
N LEU A 12 52.27 35.92 -0.55
CA LEU A 12 52.32 37.25 -1.14
C LEU A 12 51.32 38.17 -0.39
N LEU A 13 51.79 38.63 0.76
CA LEU A 13 51.32 39.82 1.45
C LEU A 13 52.45 40.81 1.24
N ALA A 14 52.26 41.89 0.52
CA ALA A 14 52.75 43.22 0.88
C ALA A 14 52.49 44.18 -0.28
N ALA A 15 52.08 45.35 0.11
CA ALA A 15 52.28 46.63 -0.52
C ALA A 15 51.30 47.05 -1.63
N PHE A 16 50.25 47.79 -1.21
CA PHE A 16 49.95 49.13 -1.75
C PHE A 16 49.26 49.95 -0.68
N LEU A 17 50.04 50.71 0.05
CA LEU A 17 49.65 51.86 0.87
C LEU A 17 49.75 53.11 0.04
N SER A 18 48.74 53.99 0.22
CA SER A 18 48.80 55.42 -0.05
C SER A 18 48.41 55.93 -1.45
N ALA A 19 47.18 56.38 -1.57
CA ALA A 19 46.83 57.70 -2.12
C ALA A 19 45.45 58.12 -1.56
N SER A 20 45.46 58.96 -0.56
CA SER A 20 44.33 59.69 -0.06
C SER A 20 43.86 60.71 -1.13
N PHE A 21 42.65 60.50 -1.69
CA PHE A 21 41.93 61.58 -2.37
C PHE A 21 40.55 61.65 -1.69
N LEU A 22 40.38 62.67 -0.85
CA LEU A 22 39.10 63.16 -0.39
C LEU A 22 38.31 63.68 -1.58
N ALA A 23 37.40 62.86 -2.08
CA ALA A 23 36.28 63.33 -2.88
C ALA A 23 35.02 63.24 -2.06
N SER A 24 34.57 64.34 -1.49
CA SER A 24 33.23 64.47 -0.87
C SER A 24 32.19 64.28 -1.98
N PHE A 25 31.69 63.06 -2.18
CA PHE A 25 30.43 62.85 -2.84
C PHE A 25 29.31 63.10 -1.86
N ALA A 26 28.68 64.26 -1.97
CA ALA A 26 27.35 64.48 -1.47
C ALA A 26 26.44 63.35 -2.01
N SER A 27 26.17 62.36 -1.20
CA SER A 27 25.11 61.39 -1.49
C SER A 27 23.79 62.20 -1.53
N ALA A 28 23.42 62.57 -2.75
CA ALA A 28 22.01 62.91 -2.99
C ALA A 28 21.22 61.66 -2.76
N GLY A 29 20.64 61.51 -1.57
CA GLY A 29 19.69 60.45 -1.28
C GLY A 29 18.66 60.47 -2.40
N ALA A 30 18.52 59.34 -3.11
CA ALA A 30 17.39 59.14 -3.98
C ALA A 30 16.11 59.50 -3.19
N PRO A 31 15.22 60.30 -3.74
CA PRO A 31 14.00 60.64 -3.04
C PRO A 31 13.33 59.37 -2.64
N ALA A 32 13.09 59.19 -1.33
CA ALA A 32 12.24 58.12 -0.84
C ALA A 32 10.95 58.19 -1.69
N ARG A 33 10.63 57.09 -2.38
CA ARG A 33 9.33 56.97 -3.01
C ARG A 33 8.30 57.31 -1.96
N PRO A 34 7.38 58.26 -2.22
CA PRO A 34 6.32 58.54 -1.25
C PRO A 34 5.64 57.21 -0.91
N ASP A 35 5.57 56.91 0.39
CA ASP A 35 4.80 55.76 0.87
C ASP A 35 3.36 55.94 0.37
N THR A 36 3.06 55.28 -0.73
CA THR A 36 1.65 55.21 -1.19
C THR A 36 0.94 54.39 -0.14
N PRO A 37 -0.04 54.92 0.54
CA PRO A 37 -0.73 54.17 1.59
C PRO A 37 -1.27 52.87 1.01
N THR A 38 -1.07 51.78 1.73
CA THR A 38 -1.59 50.48 1.32
C THR A 38 -3.09 50.56 1.08
N PRO A 39 -3.61 50.18 -0.11
CA PRO A 39 -5.02 50.33 -0.42
C PRO A 39 -5.90 49.52 0.52
N SER A 40 -7.18 49.89 0.65
CA SER A 40 -8.14 49.08 1.40
C SER A 40 -8.43 47.79 0.65
N ILE A 41 -8.84 46.73 1.40
CA ILE A 41 -9.25 45.47 0.78
C ILE A 41 -10.40 45.68 -0.18
N ALA A 42 -11.36 46.54 0.16
CA ALA A 42 -12.50 46.87 -0.69
C ALA A 42 -12.07 47.50 -2.03
N ASP A 43 -11.12 48.45 -2.00
CA ASP A 43 -10.62 49.10 -3.22
C ASP A 43 -9.84 48.10 -4.09
N LYS A 44 -9.02 47.24 -3.44
CA LYS A 44 -8.19 46.27 -4.17
C LYS A 44 -8.99 45.16 -4.81
N THR A 45 -10.11 44.77 -4.20
CA THR A 45 -10.99 43.70 -4.67
C THR A 45 -12.22 44.23 -5.43
N ALA A 46 -12.25 45.52 -5.75
CA ALA A 46 -13.36 46.14 -6.54
C ALA A 46 -13.52 45.42 -7.87
N GLY A 47 -14.68 44.77 -8.07
CA GLY A 47 -14.97 44.01 -9.31
C GLY A 47 -14.46 42.55 -9.29
N ALA A 48 -13.81 42.10 -8.24
CA ALA A 48 -13.47 40.67 -8.05
C ALA A 48 -14.67 39.88 -7.49
N GLN A 49 -14.78 38.62 -7.86
CA GLN A 49 -15.79 37.73 -7.31
C GLN A 49 -15.36 37.26 -5.90
N LYS A 50 -16.16 37.62 -4.89
CA LYS A 50 -15.91 37.13 -3.50
C LYS A 50 -16.46 35.73 -3.31
N LEU A 51 -15.63 34.83 -2.73
CA LEU A 51 -16.01 33.52 -2.18
C LEU A 51 -15.85 33.61 -0.67
N ALA A 52 -16.96 33.63 0.07
CA ALA A 52 -16.96 33.82 1.51
C ALA A 52 -16.95 32.46 2.23
N GLY A 53 -16.03 32.25 3.19
CA GLY A 53 -15.92 31.01 3.97
C GLY A 53 -14.94 31.14 5.11
N TYR A 54 -14.29 30.04 5.48
CA TYR A 54 -13.30 29.98 6.56
C TYR A 54 -12.20 31.02 6.39
N PHE A 55 -11.62 31.10 5.19
CA PHE A 55 -10.90 32.26 4.67
C PHE A 55 -11.65 32.78 3.45
N ASN A 56 -11.76 34.12 3.34
CA ASN A 56 -12.36 34.72 2.15
C ASN A 56 -11.38 34.73 0.98
N LEU A 57 -11.86 34.34 -0.18
CA LEU A 57 -11.14 34.45 -1.44
C LEU A 57 -11.79 35.50 -2.35
N TYR A 58 -10.99 36.11 -3.22
CA TYR A 58 -11.49 37.01 -4.23
C TYR A 58 -10.83 36.69 -5.58
N TRP A 59 -11.62 36.31 -6.55
CA TRP A 59 -11.17 36.03 -7.91
C TRP A 59 -11.25 37.27 -8.80
N ASP A 60 -10.09 37.75 -9.23
CA ASP A 60 -9.99 38.82 -10.23
C ASP A 60 -9.80 38.20 -11.61
N ALA A 61 -10.89 38.08 -12.35
CA ALA A 61 -10.88 37.48 -13.71
C ALA A 61 -10.12 38.33 -14.75
N LYS A 62 -9.95 39.65 -14.53
CA LYS A 62 -9.20 40.51 -15.46
C LYS A 62 -7.70 40.35 -15.34
N GLN A 63 -7.22 40.09 -14.10
CA GLN A 63 -5.82 39.91 -13.82
C GLN A 63 -5.42 38.42 -13.76
N GLY A 64 -6.39 37.49 -13.71
CA GLY A 64 -6.15 36.08 -13.49
C GLY A 64 -5.59 35.80 -12.10
N LYS A 65 -5.96 36.59 -11.08
CA LYS A 65 -5.42 36.52 -9.72
C LYS A 65 -6.42 36.03 -8.70
N LEU A 66 -5.96 35.20 -7.80
CA LEU A 66 -6.70 34.76 -6.62
C LEU A 66 -6.14 35.45 -5.37
N TRP A 67 -6.92 36.35 -4.79
CA TRP A 67 -6.59 37.04 -3.55
C TRP A 67 -7.11 36.26 -2.37
N LEU A 68 -6.28 36.16 -1.31
CA LEU A 68 -6.62 35.54 -0.03
C LEU A 68 -6.68 36.63 1.05
N GLU A 69 -7.82 36.74 1.73
CA GLU A 69 -7.99 37.60 2.91
C GLU A 69 -7.63 36.81 4.18
N ILE A 70 -6.68 37.34 4.93
CA ILE A 70 -6.17 36.74 6.17
C ILE A 70 -6.61 37.60 7.34
N ASP A 71 -7.37 37.01 8.27
CA ASP A 71 -7.95 37.62 9.47
C ASP A 71 -7.66 36.85 10.75
N LYS A 72 -6.98 35.70 10.65
CA LYS A 72 -6.69 34.76 11.77
C LYS A 72 -5.18 34.68 12.00
N TRP A 73 -4.68 35.61 12.82
CA TRP A 73 -3.25 35.69 13.13
C TRP A 73 -2.86 34.75 14.25
N GLY A 74 -1.76 34.01 14.05
CA GLY A 74 -1.22 33.07 15.03
C GLY A 74 -2.15 31.89 15.36
N SER A 75 -3.34 31.86 14.74
CA SER A 75 -4.28 30.74 14.93
C SER A 75 -3.89 29.58 14.03
N GLU A 76 -3.80 28.39 14.61
CA GLU A 76 -3.53 27.17 13.88
C GLU A 76 -4.74 26.72 13.04
N PHE A 77 -4.45 26.20 11.88
CA PHE A 77 -5.41 25.51 11.03
C PHE A 77 -4.73 24.38 10.25
N LEU A 78 -5.49 23.45 9.69
CA LEU A 78 -4.95 22.35 8.92
C LEU A 78 -4.83 22.76 7.46
N TYR A 79 -3.67 22.49 6.85
CA TYR A 79 -3.43 22.55 5.42
C TYR A 79 -3.24 21.16 4.86
N GLN A 80 -4.06 20.81 3.89
CA GLN A 80 -4.03 19.54 3.15
C GLN A 80 -3.90 19.81 1.67
N SER A 81 -3.00 19.09 0.99
CA SER A 81 -2.97 19.03 -0.48
C SER A 81 -3.48 17.67 -0.96
N GLY A 82 -3.80 17.55 -2.24
CA GLY A 82 -4.23 16.29 -2.84
C GLY A 82 -4.41 16.40 -4.36
N LEU A 83 -4.78 15.30 -4.99
CA LEU A 83 -5.08 15.24 -6.42
C LEU A 83 -6.59 15.07 -6.64
N SER A 84 -7.27 16.11 -7.12
CA SER A 84 -8.68 16.02 -7.51
C SER A 84 -8.85 15.41 -8.90
N ALA A 85 -7.82 15.51 -9.77
CA ALA A 85 -7.71 14.78 -11.02
C ALA A 85 -6.24 14.40 -11.25
N GLY A 86 -6.01 13.11 -11.45
CA GLY A 86 -4.69 12.55 -11.66
C GLY A 86 -4.53 11.91 -13.04
N VAL A 87 -3.54 11.03 -13.19
CA VAL A 87 -3.22 10.36 -14.46
C VAL A 87 -3.95 9.02 -14.66
N GLY A 88 -4.74 8.57 -13.69
CA GLY A 88 -5.54 7.34 -13.83
C GLY A 88 -4.75 6.04 -13.75
N SER A 89 -3.64 6.02 -13.01
CA SER A 89 -2.77 4.85 -12.84
C SER A 89 -2.34 4.67 -11.38
N ASN A 90 -2.63 3.51 -10.79
CA ASN A 90 -2.08 3.14 -9.49
C ASN A 90 -0.56 2.96 -9.53
N ASP A 91 -0.03 2.45 -10.66
CA ASP A 91 1.41 2.14 -10.79
C ASP A 91 2.29 3.39 -10.69
N ILE A 92 1.74 4.53 -11.10
CA ILE A 92 2.43 5.81 -10.99
C ILE A 92 2.22 6.41 -9.60
N GLY A 93 1.09 6.08 -8.93
CA GLY A 93 0.73 6.67 -7.64
C GLY A 93 0.26 8.12 -7.77
N LEU A 94 -0.30 8.51 -8.91
CA LEU A 94 -0.82 9.84 -9.20
C LEU A 94 -2.26 9.73 -9.73
N ASP A 95 -3.12 9.10 -8.97
CA ASP A 95 -4.51 8.93 -9.36
C ASP A 95 -5.47 9.85 -8.59
N ARG A 96 -6.71 9.96 -9.09
CA ARG A 96 -7.74 10.82 -8.50
C ARG A 96 -8.05 10.40 -7.06
N GLY A 97 -8.09 11.36 -6.15
CA GLY A 97 -8.47 11.18 -4.76
C GLY A 97 -7.27 10.95 -3.82
N GLN A 98 -6.04 10.94 -4.33
CA GLN A 98 -4.85 10.79 -3.49
C GLN A 98 -4.66 12.04 -2.62
N LEU A 99 -4.53 11.83 -1.31
CA LEU A 99 -4.20 12.87 -0.34
C LEU A 99 -2.68 13.07 -0.27
N GLY A 100 -2.26 14.32 -0.12
CA GLY A 100 -0.88 14.68 0.21
C GLY A 100 -0.67 14.76 1.72
N ALA A 101 0.41 15.43 2.14
CA ALA A 101 0.72 15.59 3.55
C ALA A 101 -0.28 16.50 4.28
N THR A 102 -0.69 16.08 5.46
CA THR A 102 -1.49 16.86 6.41
C THR A 102 -0.56 17.71 7.27
N ARG A 103 -0.78 19.02 7.32
CA ARG A 103 0.08 19.97 8.06
C ARG A 103 -0.74 20.87 8.96
N ILE A 104 -0.23 21.15 10.15
CA ILE A 104 -0.75 22.23 11.00
C ILE A 104 0.06 23.49 10.72
N VAL A 105 -0.64 24.53 10.30
CA VAL A 105 -0.03 25.77 9.86
C VAL A 105 -0.69 26.98 10.52
N ARG A 106 0.03 28.12 10.54
CA ARG A 106 -0.49 29.41 10.96
C ARG A 106 0.06 30.53 10.11
N PHE A 107 -0.66 31.64 10.05
CA PHE A 107 -0.17 32.87 9.42
C PHE A 107 0.54 33.75 10.44
N GLU A 108 1.74 34.21 10.09
CA GLU A 108 2.50 35.21 10.86
C GLU A 108 2.81 36.43 10.01
N ARG A 109 2.63 37.60 10.60
CA ARG A 109 2.92 38.88 9.91
C ARG A 109 4.31 39.39 10.32
N SER A 110 5.14 39.74 9.33
CA SER A 110 6.45 40.40 9.52
C SER A 110 6.50 41.64 8.60
N GLY A 111 6.05 42.79 9.09
CA GLY A 111 5.94 44.00 8.30
C GLY A 111 5.08 43.84 7.07
N PRO A 112 5.61 44.02 5.84
CA PRO A 112 4.86 43.84 4.60
C PRO A 112 4.73 42.39 4.13
N LYS A 113 5.30 41.42 4.87
CA LYS A 113 5.24 40.00 4.55
C LYS A 113 4.26 39.27 5.47
N VAL A 114 3.64 38.24 4.91
CA VAL A 114 2.89 37.22 5.65
C VAL A 114 3.53 35.88 5.36
N LEU A 115 3.91 35.16 6.41
CA LEU A 115 4.52 33.84 6.30
C LEU A 115 3.47 32.79 6.67
N LEU A 116 3.42 31.70 5.87
CA LEU A 116 2.69 30.47 6.20
C LEU A 116 3.67 29.52 6.86
N MET A 117 3.54 29.38 8.18
CA MET A 117 4.44 28.59 9.02
C MET A 117 3.84 27.24 9.32
N GLU A 118 4.63 26.17 9.19
CA GLU A 118 4.31 24.81 9.60
C GLU A 118 5.02 24.52 10.92
N GLU A 119 4.27 24.08 11.93
CA GLU A 119 4.79 23.76 13.24
C GLU A 119 5.37 22.34 13.27
N ASN A 120 6.47 22.15 13.99
CA ASN A 120 7.07 20.84 14.21
C ASN A 120 6.37 20.10 15.35
N LEU A 121 5.36 19.31 15.01
CA LEU A 121 4.55 18.60 16.00
C LEU A 121 5.14 17.26 16.47
N ASN A 122 6.28 16.84 15.94
CA ASN A 122 6.97 15.63 16.39
C ASN A 122 7.67 15.84 17.75
N TYR A 123 7.95 17.11 18.09
CA TYR A 123 8.66 17.52 19.32
C TYR A 123 7.85 18.60 20.03
N ARG A 124 7.35 18.29 21.21
CA ARG A 124 6.44 19.17 21.97
C ARG A 124 6.89 19.32 23.41
N ALA A 125 6.39 20.34 24.07
CA ALA A 125 6.30 20.41 25.53
C ALA A 125 4.83 20.61 25.90
N VAL A 126 4.15 19.56 26.35
CA VAL A 126 2.76 19.61 26.82
C VAL A 126 2.78 20.13 28.26
N SER A 127 2.96 21.44 28.40
CA SER A 127 3.17 22.14 29.65
C SER A 127 2.44 23.47 29.66
N ASN A 128 2.05 23.95 30.85
CA ASN A 128 1.54 25.31 31.05
C ASN A 128 2.66 26.35 31.11
N ASP A 129 3.91 25.92 31.35
CA ASP A 129 5.07 26.78 31.37
C ASP A 129 5.45 27.28 29.97
N PRO A 130 5.38 28.60 29.72
CA PRO A 130 5.74 29.16 28.42
C PRO A 130 7.22 29.01 28.07
N ASP A 131 8.10 28.93 29.09
CA ASP A 131 9.54 28.82 28.88
C ASP A 131 9.91 27.39 28.45
N GLU A 132 9.27 26.35 28.99
CA GLU A 132 9.42 24.98 28.50
C GLU A 132 8.95 24.85 27.06
N ARG A 133 7.77 25.39 26.73
CA ARG A 133 7.27 25.36 25.32
C ARG A 133 8.21 26.11 24.36
N ARG A 134 8.73 27.27 24.78
CA ARG A 134 9.67 28.04 23.99
C ARG A 134 10.99 27.30 23.80
N ALA A 135 11.54 26.68 24.84
CA ALA A 135 12.78 25.92 24.76
C ALA A 135 12.71 24.78 23.74
N VAL A 136 11.59 24.06 23.68
CA VAL A 136 11.38 23.00 22.67
C VAL A 136 11.24 23.61 21.28
N ARG A 137 10.40 24.63 21.09
CA ARG A 137 10.20 25.29 19.79
C ARG A 137 11.51 25.88 19.25
N ASP A 138 12.33 26.50 20.09
CA ASP A 138 13.61 27.07 19.69
C ASP A 138 14.68 26.00 19.38
N SER A 139 14.45 24.75 19.83
CA SER A 139 15.36 23.62 19.61
C SER A 139 15.07 22.84 18.32
N PHE A 140 13.84 22.86 17.81
CA PHE A 140 13.41 22.12 16.63
C PHE A 140 12.85 23.07 15.58
N ALA A 141 13.38 22.99 14.36
CA ALA A 141 13.01 23.92 13.30
C ALA A 141 11.53 23.80 12.92
N GLU A 142 10.88 24.95 12.74
CA GLU A 142 9.63 25.11 12.01
C GLU A 142 9.94 25.27 10.50
N SER A 143 8.92 25.10 9.65
CA SER A 143 9.07 25.28 8.21
C SER A 143 8.22 26.46 7.72
N THR A 144 8.83 27.38 6.99
CA THR A 144 8.10 28.41 6.23
C THR A 144 7.70 27.83 4.88
N LEU A 145 6.43 27.48 4.71
CA LEU A 145 5.92 26.87 3.46
C LEU A 145 5.81 27.90 2.34
N TRP A 146 5.50 29.16 2.70
CA TRP A 146 5.35 30.25 1.74
C TRP A 146 5.48 31.63 2.37
N GLY A 147 5.87 32.61 1.57
CA GLY A 147 5.92 34.02 1.93
C GLY A 147 5.10 34.88 0.98
N PHE A 148 4.06 35.50 1.49
CA PHE A 148 3.22 36.42 0.72
C PHE A 148 3.66 37.88 0.96
N THR A 149 3.27 38.76 0.03
CA THR A 149 3.41 40.21 0.21
C THR A 149 2.02 40.81 0.42
N VAL A 150 1.87 41.70 1.42
CA VAL A 150 0.62 42.40 1.67
C VAL A 150 0.29 43.31 0.47
N ALA A 151 -0.87 43.09 -0.12
CA ALA A 151 -1.36 43.87 -1.29
C ALA A 151 -2.40 44.91 -0.89
N ALA A 152 -3.14 44.69 0.21
CA ALA A 152 -4.13 45.62 0.76
C ALA A 152 -4.38 45.30 2.23
N GLU A 153 -4.90 46.26 3.00
CA GLU A 153 -5.25 46.04 4.39
C GLU A 153 -6.48 46.85 4.83
N THR A 154 -7.22 46.33 5.83
CA THR A 154 -8.35 47.01 6.45
C THR A 154 -8.49 46.56 7.89
N GLY A 155 -8.11 47.42 8.85
CA GLY A 155 -7.97 47.03 10.27
C GLY A 155 -6.91 45.91 10.40
N ASP A 156 -7.24 44.85 11.13
CA ASP A 156 -6.33 43.72 11.34
C ASP A 156 -6.31 42.69 10.18
N ARG A 157 -7.13 42.89 9.14
CA ARG A 157 -7.23 42.01 8.00
C ARG A 157 -6.28 42.46 6.90
N VAL A 158 -5.57 41.51 6.30
CA VAL A 158 -4.72 41.74 5.14
C VAL A 158 -5.17 40.92 3.95
N LEU A 159 -4.92 41.44 2.76
CA LEU A 159 -5.11 40.76 1.50
C LEU A 159 -3.76 40.46 0.88
N VAL A 160 -3.56 39.22 0.44
CA VAL A 160 -2.35 38.78 -0.26
C VAL A 160 -2.68 38.18 -1.63
N ASP A 161 -1.74 38.28 -2.57
CA ASP A 161 -1.81 37.51 -3.82
C ASP A 161 -1.40 36.07 -3.54
N ALA A 162 -2.35 35.14 -3.62
CA ALA A 162 -2.11 33.74 -3.34
C ALA A 162 -2.02 32.88 -4.63
N THR A 163 -2.05 33.53 -5.80
CA THR A 163 -2.07 32.84 -7.10
C THR A 163 -0.91 31.85 -7.24
N ASP A 164 0.34 32.31 -7.06
CA ASP A 164 1.54 31.48 -7.24
C ASP A 164 1.65 30.40 -6.16
N PHE A 165 1.11 30.64 -4.98
CA PHE A 165 1.05 29.62 -3.91
C PHE A 165 0.20 28.43 -4.34
N PHE A 166 -0.93 28.66 -4.97
CA PHE A 166 -1.83 27.61 -5.43
C PHE A 166 -1.44 27.00 -6.79
N LEU A 167 -0.62 27.69 -7.59
CA LEU A 167 -0.11 27.19 -8.87
C LEU A 167 1.22 26.43 -8.74
N ARG A 168 1.74 26.22 -7.53
CA ARG A 168 2.93 25.41 -7.28
C ARG A 168 2.60 23.93 -7.23
N ASP A 169 3.57 23.07 -7.53
CA ASP A 169 3.49 21.64 -7.26
C ASP A 169 3.60 21.37 -5.74
N ALA A 170 2.49 21.11 -5.10
CA ALA A 170 2.42 20.76 -3.68
C ALA A 170 2.40 19.25 -3.43
N HIS A 171 2.29 18.44 -4.49
CA HIS A 171 2.15 16.98 -4.41
C HIS A 171 3.43 16.21 -4.83
N ASN A 172 4.51 16.91 -5.19
CA ASN A 172 5.78 16.35 -5.64
C ASN A 172 5.66 15.42 -6.87
N ILE A 173 4.85 15.80 -7.85
CA ILE A 173 4.58 15.02 -9.06
C ILE A 173 5.85 14.63 -9.81
N PRO A 174 6.84 15.53 -10.09
CA PRO A 174 8.08 15.17 -10.75
C PRO A 174 8.92 14.15 -9.96
N ALA A 175 8.88 14.19 -8.63
CA ALA A 175 9.60 13.22 -7.80
C ALA A 175 8.96 11.82 -7.89
N THR A 176 7.63 11.76 -7.87
CA THR A 176 6.87 10.51 -8.05
C THR A 176 7.14 9.88 -9.42
N LEU A 177 7.08 10.69 -10.50
CA LEU A 177 7.38 10.22 -11.86
C LEU A 177 8.82 9.67 -11.99
N ARG A 178 9.81 10.32 -11.36
CA ARG A 178 11.19 9.81 -11.33
C ARG A 178 11.31 8.51 -10.54
N ARG A 179 10.72 8.44 -9.35
CA ARG A 179 10.74 7.25 -8.49
C ARG A 179 10.16 6.04 -9.22
N THR A 180 9.05 6.22 -9.91
CA THR A 180 8.39 5.18 -10.71
C THR A 180 9.00 4.99 -12.12
N LYS A 181 10.14 5.63 -12.42
CA LYS A 181 10.85 5.52 -13.71
C LYS A 181 9.98 5.94 -14.90
N GLN A 182 9.14 6.95 -14.73
CA GLN A 182 8.24 7.43 -15.77
C GLN A 182 8.77 8.66 -16.53
N GLY A 183 10.01 9.06 -16.31
CA GLY A 183 10.67 10.17 -16.99
C GLY A 183 10.99 11.34 -16.07
N ALA A 184 11.60 12.37 -16.64
CA ALA A 184 11.99 13.60 -15.96
C ALA A 184 11.07 14.76 -16.37
N TYR A 185 10.28 15.25 -15.43
CA TYR A 185 9.29 16.30 -15.67
C TYR A 185 9.55 17.52 -14.79
N LYS A 186 9.06 18.68 -15.24
CA LYS A 186 9.05 19.93 -14.49
C LYS A 186 7.75 20.70 -14.75
N LEU A 187 7.31 21.49 -13.77
CA LEU A 187 6.16 22.37 -13.91
C LEU A 187 6.35 23.36 -15.08
N ASP A 188 5.34 23.55 -15.89
CA ASP A 188 5.27 24.54 -16.95
C ASP A 188 4.26 25.63 -16.58
N ASP A 189 4.73 26.69 -15.95
CA ASP A 189 3.92 27.79 -15.44
C ASP A 189 3.00 28.41 -16.50
N LYS A 190 3.42 28.38 -17.78
CA LYS A 190 2.61 28.95 -18.87
C LYS A 190 1.36 28.14 -19.18
N ARG A 191 1.33 26.88 -18.78
CA ARG A 191 0.20 25.97 -18.98
C ARG A 191 -0.52 25.63 -17.67
N CYS A 192 -0.29 26.43 -16.61
CA CYS A 192 -0.97 26.32 -15.33
C CYS A 192 -2.04 27.39 -15.17
N ALA A 193 -3.14 27.05 -14.51
CA ALA A 193 -4.25 27.99 -14.27
C ALA A 193 -5.10 27.57 -13.06
N MET A 194 -5.75 28.56 -12.41
CA MET A 194 -6.76 28.28 -11.38
C MET A 194 -7.95 27.54 -11.98
N TYR A 195 -8.44 26.52 -11.29
CA TYR A 195 -9.64 25.78 -11.69
C TYR A 195 -10.85 26.21 -10.85
N LEU A 196 -11.54 27.25 -11.33
CA LEU A 196 -12.62 27.90 -10.59
C LEU A 196 -13.85 27.04 -10.28
N PRO A 197 -14.27 26.08 -11.14
CA PRO A 197 -15.44 25.26 -10.82
C PRO A 197 -15.36 24.55 -9.48
N ASN A 198 -14.14 24.22 -9.02
CA ASN A 198 -13.90 23.55 -7.75
C ASN A 198 -13.17 24.44 -6.71
N THR A 199 -12.97 25.73 -7.02
CA THR A 199 -12.47 26.69 -6.05
C THR A 199 -13.65 27.27 -5.29
N LYS A 200 -13.78 26.91 -3.99
CA LYS A 200 -14.96 27.18 -3.15
C LYS A 200 -14.56 27.52 -1.73
N ALA A 201 -15.43 28.21 -1.03
CA ALA A 201 -15.26 28.46 0.39
C ALA A 201 -16.51 28.00 1.16
N PHE A 202 -16.28 27.23 2.25
CA PHE A 202 -17.30 26.70 3.13
C PHE A 202 -17.08 27.26 4.56
N PRO A 203 -18.05 27.12 5.48
CA PRO A 203 -17.91 27.67 6.84
C PRO A 203 -16.69 27.16 7.62
N LEU A 204 -16.27 25.88 7.39
CA LEU A 204 -15.20 25.24 8.12
C LEU A 204 -13.94 24.98 7.30
N ASN A 205 -13.99 25.23 5.98
CA ASN A 205 -12.87 25.00 5.06
C ASN A 205 -12.91 25.95 3.88
N THR A 206 -11.73 26.16 3.28
CA THR A 206 -11.56 26.92 2.04
C THR A 206 -10.76 26.05 1.07
N GLU A 207 -11.34 25.80 -0.10
CA GLU A 207 -10.87 24.85 -1.09
C GLU A 207 -10.44 25.57 -2.36
N VAL A 208 -9.23 25.29 -2.83
CA VAL A 208 -8.69 25.87 -4.05
C VAL A 208 -8.18 24.76 -4.95
N GLU A 209 -8.55 24.80 -6.21
CA GLU A 209 -8.09 23.83 -7.19
C GLU A 209 -7.32 24.50 -8.33
N ALA A 210 -6.19 23.92 -8.70
CA ALA A 210 -5.32 24.38 -9.76
C ALA A 210 -5.13 23.31 -10.83
N THR A 211 -5.19 23.69 -12.09
CA THR A 211 -4.75 22.86 -13.22
C THR A 211 -3.26 23.09 -13.41
N LEU A 212 -2.46 22.06 -13.22
CA LEU A 212 -1.02 22.09 -13.35
C LEU A 212 -0.57 21.19 -14.49
N THR A 213 0.33 21.70 -15.34
CA THR A 213 0.90 20.95 -16.46
C THR A 213 2.39 20.79 -16.26
N PHE A 214 2.86 19.56 -16.46
CA PHE A 214 4.27 19.19 -16.36
C PHE A 214 4.79 18.80 -17.74
N ALA A 215 5.86 19.44 -18.18
CA ALA A 215 6.58 19.11 -19.41
C ALA A 215 7.75 18.19 -19.08
N GLY A 216 7.94 17.14 -19.86
CA GLY A 216 9.00 16.16 -19.59
C GLY A 216 9.53 15.45 -20.81
N ASP A 217 10.62 14.76 -20.60
CA ASP A 217 11.33 13.96 -21.59
C ASP A 217 11.39 12.49 -21.14
N GLU A 218 11.61 11.59 -22.12
CA GLU A 218 11.78 10.15 -21.91
C GLU A 218 10.63 9.51 -21.10
N PRO A 219 9.37 9.66 -21.52
CA PRO A 219 8.22 9.14 -20.78
C PRO A 219 8.28 7.63 -20.67
N GLY A 220 7.99 7.10 -19.48
CA GLY A 220 7.87 5.69 -19.20
C GLY A 220 6.62 5.05 -19.83
N ALA A 221 6.56 3.72 -19.79
CA ALA A 221 5.47 2.97 -20.42
C ALA A 221 4.11 3.27 -19.80
N TRP A 222 4.04 3.45 -18.49
CA TRP A 222 2.77 3.71 -17.81
C TRP A 222 2.23 5.09 -18.14
N VAL A 223 3.07 6.13 -18.17
CA VAL A 223 2.63 7.47 -18.61
C VAL A 223 2.13 7.43 -20.04
N ARG A 224 2.85 6.77 -20.96
CA ARG A 224 2.41 6.64 -22.36
C ARG A 224 1.07 5.92 -22.51
N SER A 225 0.72 5.03 -21.59
CA SER A 225 -0.56 4.28 -21.67
C SER A 225 -1.77 5.06 -21.15
N VAL A 226 -1.56 6.13 -20.35
CA VAL A 226 -2.65 6.86 -19.67
C VAL A 226 -2.75 8.33 -20.06
N THR A 227 -1.81 8.87 -20.83
CA THR A 227 -1.82 10.27 -21.25
C THR A 227 -1.91 10.40 -22.78
N PRO A 228 -2.68 11.35 -23.31
CA PRO A 228 -2.77 11.57 -24.77
C PRO A 228 -1.43 12.05 -25.36
N SER A 229 -0.64 12.81 -24.59
CA SER A 229 0.69 13.30 -24.94
C SER A 229 1.60 13.10 -23.75
N ALA A 230 2.46 12.11 -23.84
CA ALA A 230 3.26 11.68 -22.70
C ALA A 230 4.36 12.67 -22.29
N ASP A 231 4.72 13.61 -23.13
CA ASP A 231 5.62 14.75 -22.85
C ASP A 231 4.93 15.92 -22.13
N SER A 232 3.60 15.83 -21.91
CA SER A 232 2.77 16.91 -21.36
C SER A 232 1.68 16.34 -20.46
N ILE A 233 1.97 16.18 -19.19
CA ILE A 233 1.05 15.62 -18.20
C ILE A 233 0.31 16.77 -17.52
N THR A 234 -1.03 16.73 -17.54
CA THR A 234 -1.87 17.70 -16.83
C THR A 234 -2.68 17.03 -15.77
N VAL A 235 -2.60 17.55 -14.54
CA VAL A 235 -3.37 17.11 -13.37
C VAL A 235 -4.09 18.28 -12.72
N ARG A 236 -4.93 18.00 -11.73
CA ARG A 236 -5.47 19.05 -10.85
C ARG A 236 -5.02 18.79 -9.43
N GLU A 237 -4.31 19.76 -8.89
CA GLU A 237 -3.99 19.80 -7.48
C GLU A 237 -5.05 20.57 -6.70
N HIS A 238 -5.35 20.03 -5.54
CA HIS A 238 -6.33 20.53 -4.62
C HIS A 238 -5.65 20.97 -3.33
N HIS A 239 -6.04 22.14 -2.83
CA HIS A 239 -5.54 22.72 -1.58
C HIS A 239 -6.71 23.01 -0.64
N SER A 240 -6.62 22.50 0.57
CA SER A 240 -7.64 22.68 1.61
C SER A 240 -7.05 23.42 2.80
N PHE A 241 -7.65 24.53 3.20
CA PHE A 241 -7.46 25.18 4.50
C PHE A 241 -8.64 24.83 5.39
N VAL A 242 -8.39 24.09 6.45
CA VAL A 242 -9.43 23.47 7.26
C VAL A 242 -9.35 23.98 8.69
N GLN A 243 -10.49 24.45 9.23
CA GLN A 243 -10.59 24.81 10.63
C GLN A 243 -10.38 23.56 11.50
N LEU A 244 -9.50 23.68 12.48
CA LEU A 244 -9.30 22.61 13.45
C LEU A 244 -10.53 22.39 14.32
N PRO A 245 -10.79 21.14 14.78
CA PRO A 245 -11.90 20.86 15.70
C PRO A 245 -11.86 21.68 16.97
N GLY A 246 -13.03 21.96 17.51
CA GLY A 246 -13.16 22.63 18.82
C GLY A 246 -12.66 21.76 19.98
N PRO A 247 -12.49 22.35 21.18
CA PRO A 247 -12.01 21.64 22.36
C PRO A 247 -12.94 20.49 22.77
N GLY A 248 -12.46 19.64 23.68
CA GLY A 248 -13.25 18.55 24.29
C GLY A 248 -12.99 17.17 23.67
N TYR A 249 -12.16 17.05 22.65
CA TYR A 249 -11.69 15.74 22.23
C TYR A 249 -10.59 15.24 23.16
N GLU A 250 -10.76 14.02 23.69
CA GLU A 250 -9.77 13.38 24.54
C GLU A 250 -9.04 12.28 23.73
N PRO A 251 -7.73 12.46 23.48
CA PRO A 251 -6.94 11.45 22.77
C PRO A 251 -6.91 10.12 23.53
N ARG A 252 -7.11 9.01 22.83
CA ARG A 252 -6.99 7.68 23.44
C ARG A 252 -5.59 7.13 23.24
N VAL A 253 -5.00 6.60 24.31
CA VAL A 253 -3.64 6.06 24.29
C VAL A 253 -3.55 4.86 23.35
N PHE A 254 -2.49 4.81 22.55
CA PHE A 254 -2.21 3.72 21.63
C PHE A 254 -1.78 2.44 22.37
N ASP A 255 -2.32 1.32 21.95
CA ASP A 255 -1.85 -0.02 22.34
C ASP A 255 -1.46 -0.80 21.07
N PRO A 256 -0.25 -1.38 20.97
CA PRO A 256 0.21 -2.08 19.77
C PRO A 256 -0.64 -3.30 19.40
N ARG A 257 -1.47 -3.79 20.33
CA ARG A 257 -2.38 -4.92 20.14
C ARG A 257 -3.75 -4.52 19.60
N SER A 258 -4.04 -3.21 19.48
CA SER A 258 -5.40 -2.70 19.22
C SER A 258 -5.80 -2.66 17.75
N GLY A 259 -4.82 -2.63 16.83
CA GLY A 259 -5.07 -2.53 15.39
C GLY A 259 -5.41 -1.14 14.88
N PHE A 260 -5.02 -0.09 15.59
CA PHE A 260 -5.23 1.30 15.18
C PHE A 260 -3.97 1.96 14.63
N PHE A 261 -4.14 2.90 13.70
CA PHE A 261 -3.09 3.86 13.34
C PHE A 261 -2.71 4.70 14.55
N GLY A 262 -1.42 4.96 14.71
CA GLY A 262 -0.86 5.72 15.82
C GLY A 262 -0.36 7.10 15.41
N ILE A 263 -0.63 8.12 16.25
CA ILE A 263 0.05 9.41 16.22
C ILE A 263 1.14 9.37 17.28
N THR A 264 2.37 9.67 16.90
CA THR A 264 3.54 9.59 17.80
C THR A 264 4.26 10.93 17.87
N TYR A 265 4.64 11.35 19.09
CA TYR A 265 5.48 12.54 19.30
C TYR A 265 6.33 12.40 20.57
N MET A 266 7.36 13.23 20.72
CA MET A 266 8.16 13.35 21.94
C MET A 266 7.69 14.52 22.76
N ASP A 267 7.34 14.29 24.04
CA ASP A 267 6.93 15.31 24.98
C ASP A 267 8.04 15.61 25.98
N TYR A 268 8.73 16.72 25.78
CA TYR A 268 9.87 17.15 26.59
C TYR A 268 9.48 17.69 27.97
N ALA A 269 8.19 17.92 28.24
CA ALA A 269 7.68 18.22 29.56
C ALA A 269 7.41 17.00 30.43
N THR A 270 7.60 15.79 29.86
CA THR A 270 7.39 14.52 30.57
C THR A 270 8.41 14.38 31.72
N PRO A 271 7.98 13.95 32.92
CA PRO A 271 8.90 13.63 34.02
C PRO A 271 9.96 12.61 33.61
N VAL A 272 11.19 12.77 34.13
CA VAL A 272 12.34 11.90 33.78
C VAL A 272 12.08 10.42 34.08
N SER A 273 11.18 10.11 35.02
CA SER A 273 10.77 8.73 35.34
C SER A 273 9.80 8.09 34.35
N GLU A 274 9.27 8.85 33.39
CA GLU A 274 8.29 8.39 32.40
C GLU A 274 8.87 8.37 30.99
N LEU A 275 8.19 7.67 30.08
CA LEU A 275 8.58 7.62 28.67
C LEU A 275 8.23 8.95 28.00
N ILE A 276 9.22 9.56 27.39
CA ILE A 276 9.08 10.81 26.62
C ILE A 276 8.22 10.63 25.35
N VAL A 277 8.24 9.44 24.74
CA VAL A 277 7.46 9.12 23.54
C VAL A 277 6.01 8.87 23.94
N LYS A 278 5.12 9.72 23.45
CA LYS A 278 3.66 9.58 23.61
C LYS A 278 3.05 9.08 22.32
N ARG A 279 1.99 8.27 22.43
CA ARG A 279 1.27 7.71 21.28
C ARG A 279 -0.22 7.74 21.53
N PHE A 280 -0.98 8.19 20.54
CA PHE A 280 -2.44 8.16 20.53
C PHE A 280 -2.95 7.40 19.30
N ILE A 281 -4.15 6.82 19.37
CA ILE A 281 -4.80 6.24 18.19
C ILE A 281 -5.48 7.34 17.37
N ALA A 282 -5.57 7.13 16.05
CA ALA A 282 -6.41 7.93 15.19
C ALA A 282 -7.86 7.44 15.27
N ARG A 283 -8.84 8.32 15.56
CA ARG A 283 -10.27 7.97 15.59
C ARG A 283 -11.17 9.20 15.40
N HIS A 284 -12.39 9.00 14.95
CA HIS A 284 -13.41 10.05 14.97
C HIS A 284 -13.83 10.37 16.40
N ARG A 285 -14.26 11.61 16.64
CA ARG A 285 -14.96 11.97 17.87
C ARG A 285 -16.31 11.26 17.88
N LEU A 286 -16.61 10.52 18.94
CA LEU A 286 -17.90 9.86 19.16
C LEU A 286 -18.18 9.80 20.64
N GLU A 287 -19.30 10.37 21.06
CA GLU A 287 -19.71 10.49 22.45
C GLU A 287 -21.16 10.04 22.58
N LYS A 288 -21.51 9.33 23.64
CA LYS A 288 -22.89 8.95 23.96
C LYS A 288 -23.71 10.16 24.40
N LYS A 289 -24.96 10.29 23.93
CA LYS A 289 -25.91 11.28 24.48
C LYS A 289 -26.19 11.05 25.96
N ASP A 290 -26.28 9.78 26.38
CA ASP A 290 -26.37 9.36 27.77
C ASP A 290 -25.16 8.46 28.12
N PRO A 291 -24.10 9.02 28.72
CA PRO A 291 -22.90 8.25 29.07
C PRO A 291 -23.16 7.14 30.12
N LYS A 292 -24.29 7.19 30.83
CA LYS A 292 -24.65 6.19 31.84
C LYS A 292 -25.43 5.01 31.26
N ALA A 293 -26.03 5.17 30.08
CA ALA A 293 -26.78 4.12 29.44
C ALA A 293 -25.86 3.03 28.86
N ALA A 294 -26.23 1.77 29.05
CA ALA A 294 -25.53 0.66 28.42
C ALA A 294 -25.53 0.81 26.88
N VAL A 295 -26.66 1.24 26.31
CA VAL A 295 -26.82 1.57 24.89
C VAL A 295 -27.36 2.99 24.76
N SER A 296 -26.72 3.83 23.94
CA SER A 296 -27.14 5.21 23.68
C SER A 296 -26.95 5.59 22.23
N GLU A 297 -27.79 6.49 21.71
CA GLU A 297 -27.46 7.22 20.49
C GLU A 297 -26.22 8.09 20.72
N PRO A 298 -25.44 8.42 19.69
CA PRO A 298 -24.34 9.36 19.80
C PRO A 298 -24.83 10.82 19.82
N VAL A 299 -24.03 11.73 20.36
CA VAL A 299 -24.27 13.17 20.22
C VAL A 299 -24.26 13.56 18.74
N HIS A 300 -23.26 13.10 18.00
CA HIS A 300 -23.14 13.23 16.54
C HIS A 300 -22.79 11.88 15.93
N PRO A 301 -23.60 11.35 14.99
CA PRO A 301 -23.27 10.12 14.30
C PRO A 301 -22.12 10.34 13.31
N ILE A 302 -21.33 9.33 13.07
CA ILE A 302 -20.36 9.26 11.97
C ILE A 302 -21.16 8.88 10.70
N VAL A 303 -21.20 9.78 9.71
CA VAL A 303 -21.95 9.57 8.47
C VAL A 303 -21.01 9.60 7.28
N TYR A 304 -21.05 8.57 6.45
CA TYR A 304 -20.34 8.49 5.18
C TYR A 304 -21.30 8.63 3.99
N TYR A 305 -20.80 9.22 2.92
CA TYR A 305 -21.58 9.48 1.72
C TYR A 305 -20.92 8.86 0.50
N LEU A 306 -21.65 7.94 -0.15
CA LEU A 306 -21.18 7.30 -1.39
C LEU A 306 -21.40 8.22 -2.59
N ASP A 307 -20.38 8.34 -3.43
CA ASP A 307 -20.40 9.02 -4.72
C ASP A 307 -21.56 8.51 -5.59
N ARG A 308 -22.32 9.45 -6.15
CA ARG A 308 -23.44 9.15 -7.06
C ARG A 308 -23.00 8.52 -8.38
N GLY A 309 -21.73 8.62 -8.74
CA GLY A 309 -21.14 8.06 -9.95
C GLY A 309 -21.03 6.53 -9.96
N ALA A 310 -21.22 5.84 -8.82
CA ALA A 310 -21.25 4.39 -8.80
C ALA A 310 -22.53 3.85 -9.45
N PRO A 311 -22.47 2.95 -10.47
CA PRO A 311 -23.66 2.39 -11.14
C PRO A 311 -24.28 1.26 -10.34
N GLU A 312 -25.57 0.94 -10.61
CA GLU A 312 -26.18 -0.29 -10.13
C GLU A 312 -25.66 -1.52 -10.93
N PRO A 313 -25.54 -2.70 -10.31
CA PRO A 313 -25.82 -3.06 -8.88
C PRO A 313 -24.65 -2.78 -7.92
N ILE A 314 -23.57 -2.19 -8.40
CA ILE A 314 -22.35 -1.89 -7.63
C ILE A 314 -22.67 -0.92 -6.49
N ARG A 315 -23.42 0.15 -6.76
CA ARG A 315 -23.85 1.14 -5.77
C ARG A 315 -24.50 0.50 -4.54
N SER A 316 -25.47 -0.38 -4.79
CA SER A 316 -26.17 -1.08 -3.72
C SER A 316 -25.22 -1.96 -2.90
N ALA A 317 -24.29 -2.67 -3.54
CA ALA A 317 -23.30 -3.49 -2.86
C ALA A 317 -22.34 -2.67 -1.99
N LEU A 318 -21.84 -1.53 -2.50
CA LEU A 318 -20.96 -0.65 -1.75
C LEU A 318 -21.64 -0.05 -0.51
N LEU A 319 -22.88 0.43 -0.66
CA LEU A 319 -23.68 0.94 0.47
C LEU A 319 -23.91 -0.13 1.53
N GLU A 320 -24.25 -1.35 1.12
CA GLU A 320 -24.50 -2.47 2.02
C GLU A 320 -23.23 -2.83 2.80
N GLY A 321 -22.11 -3.03 2.11
CA GLY A 321 -20.83 -3.40 2.73
C GLY A 321 -20.32 -2.35 3.72
N ALA A 322 -20.33 -1.08 3.32
CA ALA A 322 -19.92 0.02 4.20
C ALA A 322 -20.78 0.13 5.47
N ARG A 323 -22.09 -0.18 5.38
CA ARG A 323 -23.00 -0.16 6.53
C ARG A 323 -22.73 -1.26 7.57
N TRP A 324 -21.95 -2.29 7.23
CA TRP A 324 -21.65 -3.37 8.19
C TRP A 324 -21.00 -2.85 9.47
N TRP A 325 -20.27 -1.75 9.41
CA TRP A 325 -19.63 -1.14 10.59
C TRP A 325 -20.60 -0.77 11.70
N ASN A 326 -21.88 -0.46 11.37
CA ASN A 326 -22.88 -0.20 12.40
C ASN A 326 -23.00 -1.35 13.42
N GLN A 327 -22.81 -2.62 12.97
CA GLN A 327 -22.82 -3.80 13.84
C GLN A 327 -21.72 -3.73 14.92
N ALA A 328 -20.54 -3.19 14.57
CA ALA A 328 -19.45 -3.05 15.54
C ALA A 328 -19.71 -1.92 16.54
N PHE A 329 -20.31 -0.81 16.09
CA PHE A 329 -20.72 0.27 16.99
C PHE A 329 -21.87 -0.14 17.91
N GLU A 330 -22.81 -0.93 17.42
CA GLU A 330 -23.88 -1.52 18.27
C GLU A 330 -23.28 -2.43 19.35
N ALA A 331 -22.31 -3.27 18.99
CA ALA A 331 -21.59 -4.12 19.95
C ALA A 331 -20.82 -3.30 21.00
N ALA A 332 -20.34 -2.09 20.66
CA ALA A 332 -19.69 -1.14 21.57
C ALA A 332 -20.69 -0.30 22.40
N GLY A 333 -22.00 -0.59 22.34
CA GLY A 333 -23.03 0.07 23.14
C GLY A 333 -23.59 1.37 22.54
N TYR A 334 -23.50 1.52 21.22
CA TYR A 334 -24.14 2.63 20.52
C TYR A 334 -25.36 2.17 19.73
N LYS A 335 -26.27 3.10 19.46
CA LYS A 335 -27.41 2.93 18.56
C LYS A 335 -27.31 3.98 17.47
N ASP A 336 -27.41 3.56 16.20
CA ASP A 336 -27.40 4.45 15.03
C ASP A 336 -26.17 5.39 14.95
N ALA A 337 -25.01 4.94 15.47
CA ALA A 337 -23.81 5.78 15.55
C ALA A 337 -23.04 5.87 14.23
N PHE A 338 -23.17 4.86 13.38
CA PHE A 338 -22.51 4.81 12.08
C PHE A 338 -23.55 4.64 10.96
N ARG A 339 -23.49 5.54 9.97
CA ARG A 339 -24.45 5.54 8.85
C ARG A 339 -23.72 5.72 7.53
N VAL A 340 -24.28 5.10 6.48
CA VAL A 340 -23.79 5.29 5.11
C VAL A 340 -24.98 5.60 4.21
N GLU A 341 -24.87 6.72 3.51
CA GLU A 341 -25.95 7.27 2.67
C GLU A 341 -25.42 7.57 1.26
N LEU A 342 -26.31 7.75 0.31
CA LEU A 342 -25.95 8.28 -1.00
C LEU A 342 -25.72 9.80 -0.85
N MET A 343 -24.66 10.31 -1.49
CA MET A 343 -24.36 11.74 -1.47
C MET A 343 -25.61 12.55 -1.89
N PRO A 344 -26.04 13.55 -1.11
CA PRO A 344 -27.19 14.37 -1.49
C PRO A 344 -26.98 15.04 -2.84
N GLU A 345 -28.05 15.28 -3.58
CA GLU A 345 -27.97 15.97 -4.85
C GLU A 345 -27.52 17.43 -4.64
N GLY A 346 -26.51 17.85 -5.42
CA GLY A 346 -25.93 19.19 -5.30
C GLY A 346 -24.99 19.38 -4.12
N ALA A 347 -24.82 18.39 -3.23
CA ALA A 347 -23.81 18.46 -2.18
C ALA A 347 -22.40 18.38 -2.79
N ASP A 348 -21.47 19.07 -2.14
CA ASP A 348 -20.08 19.10 -2.57
C ASP A 348 -19.25 18.14 -1.72
N PRO A 349 -18.57 17.14 -2.32
CA PRO A 349 -17.74 16.20 -1.59
C PRO A 349 -16.50 16.85 -0.93
N MET A 350 -16.15 18.09 -1.32
CA MET A 350 -15.07 18.85 -0.73
C MET A 350 -15.47 19.50 0.59
N ASP A 351 -16.75 19.71 0.82
CA ASP A 351 -17.24 20.24 2.10
C ASP A 351 -16.84 19.28 3.25
N LEU A 352 -16.18 19.84 4.26
CA LEU A 352 -15.65 19.11 5.40
C LEU A 352 -16.71 18.30 6.17
N ARG A 353 -17.99 18.67 6.09
CA ARG A 353 -19.08 17.97 6.76
C ARG A 353 -19.35 16.57 6.21
N TYR A 354 -18.78 16.20 5.06
CA TYR A 354 -19.03 14.93 4.40
C TYR A 354 -17.79 14.04 4.44
N ASN A 355 -17.84 12.91 5.14
CA ASN A 355 -16.94 11.78 4.88
C ASN A 355 -17.37 11.13 3.57
N VAL A 356 -16.45 10.82 2.68
CA VAL A 356 -16.79 10.41 1.31
C VAL A 356 -16.23 9.05 0.94
N ILE A 357 -17.04 8.31 0.15
CA ILE A 357 -16.63 7.08 -0.52
C ILE A 357 -16.69 7.37 -2.03
N GLN A 358 -15.53 7.59 -2.64
CA GLN A 358 -15.41 7.93 -4.06
C GLN A 358 -15.32 6.69 -4.94
N TRP A 359 -16.02 6.73 -6.08
CA TRP A 359 -15.89 5.75 -7.15
C TRP A 359 -14.96 6.28 -8.23
N VAL A 360 -13.81 5.62 -8.45
CA VAL A 360 -12.76 6.09 -9.35
C VAL A 360 -12.48 5.11 -10.48
N HIS A 361 -12.06 5.64 -11.62
CA HIS A 361 -11.67 4.87 -12.80
C HIS A 361 -10.16 4.93 -12.99
N ARG A 362 -9.54 3.78 -13.27
CA ARG A 362 -8.11 3.62 -13.51
C ARG A 362 -7.85 2.72 -14.69
N SER A 363 -6.65 2.78 -15.26
CA SER A 363 -6.24 1.95 -16.41
C SER A 363 -6.08 0.47 -16.07
N THR A 364 -5.87 0.14 -14.79
CA THR A 364 -5.62 -1.22 -14.31
C THR A 364 -6.61 -1.62 -13.21
N ARG A 365 -6.65 -2.92 -12.91
CA ARG A 365 -7.42 -3.48 -11.79
C ARG A 365 -6.65 -3.35 -10.47
N GLY A 366 -6.23 -2.13 -10.17
CA GLY A 366 -5.37 -1.80 -9.04
C GLY A 366 -6.08 -1.67 -7.69
N TRP A 367 -5.35 -1.12 -6.74
CA TRP A 367 -5.72 -1.00 -5.34
C TRP A 367 -6.84 0.02 -5.10
N SER A 368 -7.68 -0.26 -4.09
CA SER A 368 -8.52 0.73 -3.42
C SER A 368 -7.82 1.17 -2.13
N TYR A 369 -8.19 2.29 -1.55
CA TYR A 369 -7.62 2.73 -0.27
C TYR A 369 -8.57 3.64 0.49
N GLY A 370 -8.45 3.61 1.83
CA GLY A 370 -9.07 4.53 2.75
C GLY A 370 -8.02 5.41 3.41
N ALA A 371 -8.19 6.73 3.31
CA ALA A 371 -7.33 7.73 3.92
C ALA A 371 -8.14 8.69 4.81
N SER A 372 -7.49 9.37 5.73
CA SER A 372 -8.15 10.31 6.64
C SER A 372 -7.42 11.62 6.71
N VAL A 373 -8.17 12.70 6.80
CA VAL A 373 -7.66 13.99 7.27
C VAL A 373 -7.74 13.96 8.79
N THR A 374 -6.59 13.88 9.45
CA THR A 374 -6.49 13.69 10.90
C THR A 374 -5.72 14.84 11.52
N ASP A 375 -6.18 15.33 12.68
CA ASP A 375 -5.45 16.32 13.49
C ASP A 375 -4.20 15.64 14.10
N PRO A 376 -2.98 15.96 13.64
CA PRO A 376 -1.77 15.29 14.14
C PRO A 376 -1.42 15.65 15.58
N ARG A 377 -2.12 16.61 16.21
CA ARG A 377 -1.94 16.97 17.62
C ARG A 377 -2.62 15.98 18.54
N THR A 378 -3.76 15.39 18.11
CA THR A 378 -4.66 14.63 18.98
C THR A 378 -5.03 13.26 18.47
N GLY A 379 -4.92 13.02 17.15
CA GLY A 379 -5.43 11.83 16.50
C GLY A 379 -6.92 11.91 16.13
N GLU A 380 -7.58 13.07 16.30
CA GLU A 380 -8.98 13.23 15.90
C GLU A 380 -9.10 13.19 14.36
N ILE A 381 -9.85 12.24 13.83
CA ILE A 381 -10.17 12.16 12.40
C ILE A 381 -11.25 13.21 12.10
N ILE A 382 -10.90 14.17 11.24
CA ILE A 382 -11.76 15.27 10.82
C ILE A 382 -12.63 14.85 9.64
N LYS A 383 -12.07 14.10 8.70
CA LYS A 383 -12.75 13.65 7.49
C LYS A 383 -12.16 12.31 7.02
N GLY A 384 -13.01 11.33 6.76
CA GLY A 384 -12.67 10.11 6.06
C GLY A 384 -12.79 10.26 4.55
N HIS A 385 -11.85 9.70 3.80
CA HIS A 385 -11.79 9.74 2.35
C HIS A 385 -11.46 8.37 1.77
N VAL A 386 -12.48 7.65 1.33
CA VAL A 386 -12.36 6.32 0.72
C VAL A 386 -12.32 6.44 -0.80
N THR A 387 -11.44 5.67 -1.44
CA THR A 387 -11.29 5.62 -2.90
C THR A 387 -11.42 4.17 -3.39
N LEU A 388 -12.46 3.88 -4.16
CA LEU A 388 -12.78 2.55 -4.66
C LEU A 388 -12.56 2.47 -6.18
N GLY A 389 -11.69 1.57 -6.62
CA GLY A 389 -11.35 1.35 -8.03
C GLY A 389 -12.43 0.56 -8.78
N SER A 390 -12.93 1.12 -9.88
CA SER A 390 -14.04 0.56 -10.66
C SER A 390 -13.72 -0.77 -11.36
N LEU A 391 -12.47 -1.05 -11.64
CA LEU A 391 -12.07 -2.29 -12.30
C LEU A 391 -11.90 -3.47 -11.34
N ARG A 392 -11.96 -3.25 -10.03
CA ARG A 392 -11.85 -4.33 -9.04
C ARG A 392 -12.91 -5.41 -9.25
N VAL A 393 -14.16 -5.02 -9.52
CA VAL A 393 -15.25 -5.97 -9.80
C VAL A 393 -14.96 -6.88 -11.00
N ARG A 394 -14.23 -6.37 -12.00
CA ARG A 394 -13.87 -7.16 -13.19
C ARG A 394 -12.80 -8.19 -12.90
N GLN A 395 -11.92 -7.93 -11.94
CA GLN A 395 -10.93 -8.91 -11.48
C GLN A 395 -11.60 -10.14 -10.86
N ASP A 396 -12.54 -9.92 -9.95
CA ASP A 396 -13.25 -11.04 -9.31
C ASP A 396 -14.14 -11.80 -10.30
N TYR A 397 -14.73 -11.08 -11.25
CA TYR A 397 -15.49 -11.68 -12.34
C TYR A 397 -14.62 -12.59 -13.23
N LEU A 398 -13.39 -12.14 -13.58
CA LEU A 398 -12.41 -12.92 -14.35
C LEU A 398 -11.99 -14.21 -13.62
N ILE A 399 -11.78 -14.13 -12.30
CA ILE A 399 -11.50 -15.32 -11.48
C ILE A 399 -12.67 -16.31 -11.54
N ALA A 400 -13.90 -15.82 -11.43
CA ALA A 400 -15.09 -16.66 -11.52
C ALA A 400 -15.28 -17.31 -12.91
N GLU A 401 -14.98 -16.58 -13.99
CA GLU A 401 -14.94 -17.14 -15.37
C GLU A 401 -14.01 -18.34 -15.46
N GLY A 402 -12.79 -18.20 -14.94
CA GLY A 402 -11.80 -19.28 -14.97
C GLY A 402 -12.17 -20.48 -14.09
N LEU A 403 -12.76 -20.23 -12.91
CA LEU A 403 -13.19 -21.29 -12.00
C LEU A 403 -14.37 -22.12 -12.57
N LEU A 404 -15.33 -21.46 -13.20
CA LEU A 404 -16.61 -22.07 -13.59
C LEU A 404 -16.67 -22.52 -15.04
N ALA A 405 -15.84 -21.98 -15.95
CA ALA A 405 -15.95 -22.14 -17.42
C ALA A 405 -17.42 -21.98 -17.88
N PRO A 406 -18.03 -20.79 -17.70
CA PRO A 406 -19.49 -20.62 -17.64
C PRO A 406 -20.16 -20.50 -19.01
N TYR A 407 -19.41 -20.38 -20.10
CA TYR A 407 -19.93 -20.03 -21.43
C TYR A 407 -20.31 -21.26 -22.24
N GLU A 408 -21.48 -21.82 -21.93
CA GLU A 408 -22.08 -22.90 -22.75
C GLU A 408 -23.11 -22.33 -23.72
N ARG A 409 -22.99 -22.71 -24.98
CA ARG A 409 -23.90 -22.27 -26.04
C ARG A 409 -25.37 -22.56 -25.72
N GLY A 410 -26.19 -21.52 -25.75
CA GLY A 410 -27.63 -21.65 -25.49
C GLY A 410 -28.01 -21.72 -24.00
N LYS A 411 -27.04 -21.62 -23.08
CA LYS A 411 -27.32 -21.51 -21.65
C LYS A 411 -27.19 -20.05 -21.15
N PRO A 412 -28.01 -19.63 -20.17
CA PRO A 412 -27.85 -18.33 -19.54
C PRO A 412 -26.54 -18.30 -18.75
N LEU A 413 -25.97 -17.11 -18.58
CA LEU A 413 -24.80 -16.91 -17.74
C LEU A 413 -25.08 -17.31 -16.29
N ASN A 414 -24.09 -17.92 -15.65
CA ASN A 414 -24.18 -18.29 -14.26
C ASN A 414 -24.22 -17.02 -13.36
N PRO A 415 -25.31 -16.73 -12.64
CA PRO A 415 -25.42 -15.51 -11.82
C PRO A 415 -24.39 -15.47 -10.69
N LYS A 416 -23.87 -16.62 -10.24
CA LYS A 416 -22.86 -16.69 -9.15
C LYS A 416 -21.58 -15.94 -9.46
N MET A 417 -21.23 -15.70 -10.71
CA MET A 417 -20.08 -14.87 -11.08
C MET A 417 -20.24 -13.42 -10.63
N LEU A 418 -21.40 -12.82 -10.94
CA LEU A 418 -21.70 -11.46 -10.51
C LEU A 418 -21.92 -11.40 -8.99
N GLU A 419 -22.58 -12.38 -8.42
CA GLU A 419 -22.80 -12.47 -6.96
C GLU A 419 -21.48 -12.50 -6.21
N MET A 420 -20.50 -13.30 -6.64
CA MET A 420 -19.16 -13.34 -6.05
C MET A 420 -18.45 -11.99 -6.16
N ALA A 421 -18.46 -11.37 -7.33
CA ALA A 421 -17.85 -10.08 -7.55
C ALA A 421 -18.49 -8.97 -6.68
N LEU A 422 -19.82 -8.98 -6.52
CA LEU A 422 -20.52 -8.05 -5.63
C LEU A 422 -20.26 -8.35 -4.14
N ALA A 423 -20.11 -9.61 -3.75
CA ALA A 423 -19.73 -9.99 -2.39
C ALA A 423 -18.33 -9.44 -2.03
N ARG A 424 -17.37 -9.51 -2.97
CA ARG A 424 -16.06 -8.88 -2.78
C ARG A 424 -16.18 -7.36 -2.64
N LEU A 425 -17.02 -6.71 -3.44
CA LEU A 425 -17.22 -5.25 -3.32
C LEU A 425 -17.82 -4.83 -1.98
N ARG A 426 -18.74 -5.63 -1.40
CA ARG A 426 -19.25 -5.39 -0.04
C ARG A 426 -18.13 -5.43 0.99
N GLN A 427 -17.31 -6.50 0.94
CA GLN A 427 -16.17 -6.67 1.85
C GLN A 427 -15.14 -5.53 1.63
N LEU A 428 -14.84 -5.17 0.38
CA LEU A 428 -13.92 -4.08 0.06
C LEU A 428 -14.42 -2.73 0.58
N ALA A 429 -15.70 -2.41 0.41
CA ALA A 429 -16.27 -1.17 0.94
C ALA A 429 -16.18 -1.10 2.47
N ALA A 430 -16.44 -2.21 3.17
CA ALA A 430 -16.22 -2.30 4.62
C ALA A 430 -14.75 -2.11 4.98
N HIS A 431 -13.83 -2.74 4.26
CA HIS A 431 -12.38 -2.67 4.46
C HIS A 431 -11.87 -1.23 4.38
N GLU A 432 -12.11 -0.55 3.25
CA GLU A 432 -11.61 0.81 3.05
C GLU A 432 -12.23 1.84 4.00
N VAL A 433 -13.49 1.63 4.39
CA VAL A 433 -14.11 2.44 5.46
C VAL A 433 -13.42 2.19 6.80
N GLY A 434 -13.02 0.94 7.10
CA GLY A 434 -12.29 0.58 8.31
C GLY A 434 -11.01 1.41 8.50
N HIS A 435 -10.23 1.60 7.43
CA HIS A 435 -9.06 2.49 7.48
C HIS A 435 -9.41 3.91 7.88
N THR A 436 -10.51 4.44 7.37
CA THR A 436 -10.98 5.78 7.70
C THR A 436 -11.65 5.89 9.08
N LEU A 437 -11.86 4.75 9.75
CA LEU A 437 -12.19 4.67 11.17
C LEU A 437 -10.96 4.53 12.08
N GLY A 438 -9.76 4.53 11.50
CA GLY A 438 -8.49 4.46 12.20
C GLY A 438 -7.86 3.08 12.26
N LEU A 439 -8.38 2.07 11.55
CA LEU A 439 -7.94 0.67 11.65
C LEU A 439 -6.85 0.32 10.66
N LEU A 440 -5.82 -0.37 11.14
CA LEU A 440 -4.80 -1.07 10.36
C LEU A 440 -5.30 -2.43 9.86
N HIS A 441 -4.60 -3.04 8.93
CA HIS A 441 -4.86 -4.40 8.49
C HIS A 441 -4.74 -5.42 9.63
N ASN A 442 -5.52 -6.50 9.58
CA ASN A 442 -5.33 -7.68 10.42
C ASN A 442 -5.18 -8.94 9.56
N TYR A 443 -3.95 -9.29 9.20
CA TYR A 443 -3.61 -10.42 8.33
C TYR A 443 -3.56 -11.78 9.05
N SER A 444 -3.92 -11.83 10.33
CA SER A 444 -4.15 -13.10 11.03
C SER A 444 -5.63 -13.52 11.07
N ALA A 445 -6.52 -12.73 10.50
CA ALA A 445 -7.96 -12.97 10.51
C ALA A 445 -8.38 -14.23 9.74
N SER A 446 -7.67 -14.60 8.66
CA SER A 446 -7.88 -15.84 7.90
C SER A 446 -7.78 -17.08 8.80
N THR A 447 -6.87 -17.08 9.79
CA THR A 447 -6.64 -18.22 10.69
C THR A 447 -7.74 -18.39 11.73
N VAL A 448 -8.58 -17.37 11.97
CA VAL A 448 -9.66 -17.36 12.96
C VAL A 448 -10.99 -17.03 12.29
N ASN A 449 -11.45 -17.91 11.42
CA ASN A 449 -12.76 -17.86 10.77
C ASN A 449 -13.07 -16.51 10.08
N ARG A 450 -12.09 -15.92 9.38
CA ARG A 450 -12.22 -14.61 8.71
C ARG A 450 -12.73 -13.54 9.68
N SER A 451 -12.04 -13.41 10.82
CA SER A 451 -12.47 -12.62 11.97
C SER A 451 -12.44 -11.10 11.76
N SER A 452 -11.93 -10.61 10.64
CA SER A 452 -11.84 -9.17 10.34
C SER A 452 -12.08 -8.86 8.86
N VAL A 453 -12.79 -7.78 8.59
CA VAL A 453 -12.87 -7.20 7.24
C VAL A 453 -11.58 -6.47 6.86
N MET A 454 -10.68 -6.19 7.84
CA MET A 454 -9.38 -5.56 7.61
C MET A 454 -8.32 -6.54 7.10
N ASP A 455 -8.72 -7.72 6.65
CA ASP A 455 -7.91 -8.70 5.94
C ASP A 455 -8.06 -8.54 4.42
N TYR A 456 -7.14 -9.14 3.66
CA TYR A 456 -7.24 -9.30 2.19
C TYR A 456 -7.66 -10.73 1.86
N PRO A 457 -8.95 -11.08 1.92
CA PRO A 457 -9.38 -12.43 1.63
C PRO A 457 -9.38 -12.72 0.11
N PRO A 458 -8.85 -13.88 -0.35
CA PRO A 458 -9.15 -14.40 -1.67
C PRO A 458 -10.56 -15.03 -1.65
N PRO A 459 -11.15 -15.36 -2.82
CA PRO A 459 -12.40 -16.11 -2.83
C PRO A 459 -12.19 -17.52 -2.25
N TYR A 460 -12.95 -17.86 -1.22
CA TYR A 460 -12.99 -19.22 -0.70
C TYR A 460 -13.88 -20.09 -1.60
N VAL A 461 -13.27 -21.05 -2.28
CA VAL A 461 -13.94 -21.90 -3.25
C VAL A 461 -14.15 -23.27 -2.66
N LYS A 462 -15.41 -23.68 -2.50
CA LYS A 462 -15.76 -25.06 -2.13
C LYS A 462 -15.77 -25.96 -3.38
N LEU A 463 -15.52 -27.24 -3.17
CA LEU A 463 -15.76 -28.26 -4.19
C LEU A 463 -17.03 -29.03 -3.84
N ALA A 464 -18.00 -29.05 -4.76
CA ALA A 464 -19.16 -29.90 -4.65
C ALA A 464 -18.75 -31.38 -4.79
N SER A 465 -19.65 -32.33 -4.49
CA SER A 465 -19.37 -33.76 -4.57
C SER A 465 -18.97 -34.26 -5.94
N ASP A 466 -19.38 -33.56 -7.00
CA ASP A 466 -19.01 -33.82 -8.41
C ASP A 466 -17.72 -33.11 -8.82
N GLY A 467 -17.05 -32.42 -7.88
CA GLY A 467 -15.84 -31.64 -8.14
C GLY A 467 -16.09 -30.30 -8.82
N THR A 468 -17.32 -29.80 -8.88
CA THR A 468 -17.64 -28.47 -9.39
C THR A 468 -17.25 -27.41 -8.36
N PRO A 469 -16.53 -26.32 -8.76
CA PRO A 469 -16.31 -25.19 -7.88
C PRO A 469 -17.62 -24.50 -7.47
N ASP A 470 -17.82 -24.31 -6.17
CA ASP A 470 -18.95 -23.59 -5.60
C ASP A 470 -18.47 -22.28 -4.98
N LEU A 471 -19.04 -21.15 -5.44
CA LEU A 471 -18.68 -19.79 -5.05
C LEU A 471 -19.65 -19.19 -4.04
N SER A 472 -20.60 -19.96 -3.49
CA SER A 472 -21.66 -19.45 -2.61
C SER A 472 -21.15 -18.83 -1.31
N GLU A 473 -19.96 -19.22 -0.84
CA GLU A 473 -19.33 -18.72 0.39
C GLU A 473 -17.97 -18.05 0.09
N ALA A 474 -17.80 -17.54 -1.13
CA ALA A 474 -16.51 -16.96 -1.55
C ALA A 474 -16.02 -15.87 -0.60
N TYR A 475 -16.91 -15.03 -0.11
CA TYR A 475 -16.60 -13.97 0.86
C TYR A 475 -17.55 -14.03 2.05
N ALA A 476 -17.04 -13.66 3.23
CA ALA A 476 -17.85 -13.52 4.44
C ALA A 476 -18.81 -12.31 4.30
N THR A 477 -19.93 -12.36 5.01
CA THR A 477 -20.92 -11.29 5.06
C THR A 477 -20.98 -10.70 6.48
N GLY A 478 -21.02 -9.38 6.57
CA GLY A 478 -21.04 -8.65 7.85
C GLY A 478 -19.65 -8.38 8.39
N ILE A 479 -19.63 -7.76 9.58
CA ILE A 479 -18.38 -7.37 10.27
C ILE A 479 -17.80 -8.55 11.05
N GLY A 480 -16.46 -8.60 11.15
CA GLY A 480 -15.77 -9.67 11.88
C GLY A 480 -15.78 -9.49 13.40
N GLU A 481 -15.47 -10.58 14.11
CA GLU A 481 -15.38 -10.54 15.59
C GLU A 481 -14.22 -9.70 16.10
N TRP A 482 -13.09 -9.66 15.36
CA TRP A 482 -11.98 -8.77 15.67
C TRP A 482 -12.36 -7.31 15.46
N ASP A 483 -13.11 -6.99 14.42
CA ASP A 483 -13.53 -5.62 14.12
C ASP A 483 -14.41 -5.04 15.24
N LYS A 484 -15.27 -5.87 15.86
CA LYS A 484 -16.03 -5.47 17.04
C LYS A 484 -15.14 -5.16 18.23
N VAL A 485 -14.07 -5.93 18.44
CA VAL A 485 -13.06 -5.69 19.48
C VAL A 485 -12.32 -4.38 19.22
N ALA A 486 -11.86 -4.17 18.00
CA ALA A 486 -11.14 -2.95 17.63
C ALA A 486 -12.04 -1.70 17.81
N ILE A 487 -13.28 -1.73 17.35
CA ILE A 487 -14.23 -0.62 17.54
C ILE A 487 -14.54 -0.41 19.03
N ALA A 488 -14.71 -1.47 19.82
CA ALA A 488 -14.89 -1.32 21.27
C ALA A 488 -13.68 -0.66 21.92
N PHE A 489 -12.45 -1.08 21.57
CA PHE A 489 -11.23 -0.44 22.06
C PHE A 489 -11.16 1.04 21.66
N GLY A 490 -11.41 1.36 20.39
CA GLY A 490 -11.27 2.72 19.87
C GLY A 490 -12.38 3.68 20.28
N TYR A 491 -13.62 3.21 20.38
CA TYR A 491 -14.80 4.08 20.41
C TYR A 491 -15.72 3.90 21.62
N GLN A 492 -15.61 2.82 22.39
CA GLN A 492 -16.47 2.64 23.55
C GLN A 492 -16.28 3.75 24.58
N ASP A 493 -17.38 4.38 24.98
CA ASP A 493 -17.40 5.31 26.13
C ASP A 493 -17.56 4.53 27.42
N PHE A 494 -16.90 5.03 28.47
CA PHE A 494 -16.97 4.47 29.81
C PHE A 494 -17.65 5.46 30.78
N PRO A 495 -18.40 4.97 31.78
CA PRO A 495 -18.96 5.82 32.82
C PRO A 495 -17.86 6.60 33.56
N ALA A 496 -18.18 7.82 34.04
CA ALA A 496 -17.27 8.61 34.80
C ALA A 496 -16.74 7.85 36.04
N GLY A 497 -15.43 7.91 36.27
CA GLY A 497 -14.72 7.20 37.34
C GLY A 497 -14.31 5.76 36.99
N THR A 498 -14.53 5.27 35.76
CA THR A 498 -13.98 4.01 35.29
C THR A 498 -12.45 4.11 35.15
N ASP A 499 -11.73 3.08 35.54
CA ASP A 499 -10.34 2.89 35.15
C ASP A 499 -10.30 2.55 33.65
N GLU A 500 -10.24 3.58 32.80
CA GLU A 500 -10.26 3.39 31.34
C GLU A 500 -9.10 2.54 30.82
N PRO A 501 -7.83 2.75 31.24
CA PRO A 501 -6.72 1.89 30.83
C PRO A 501 -6.95 0.41 31.18
N GLY A 502 -7.45 0.12 32.38
CA GLY A 502 -7.79 -1.24 32.78
C GLY A 502 -8.93 -1.84 31.95
N ALA A 503 -9.97 -1.07 31.67
CA ALA A 503 -11.09 -1.48 30.84
C ALA A 503 -10.68 -1.76 29.40
N LEU A 504 -9.86 -0.91 28.79
CA LEU A 504 -9.31 -1.09 27.44
C LEU A 504 -8.39 -2.32 27.35
N ASN A 505 -7.51 -2.50 28.35
CA ASN A 505 -6.68 -3.71 28.41
C ASN A 505 -7.54 -4.98 28.52
N LYS A 506 -8.64 -4.93 29.29
CA LYS A 506 -9.57 -6.06 29.41
C LYS A 506 -10.24 -6.42 28.10
N ILE A 507 -10.64 -5.46 27.28
CA ILE A 507 -11.21 -5.70 25.93
C ILE A 507 -10.26 -6.54 25.09
N LEU A 508 -8.97 -6.19 25.07
CA LEU A 508 -7.96 -6.90 24.26
C LEU A 508 -7.63 -8.27 24.85
N THR A 509 -7.42 -8.37 26.17
CA THR A 509 -7.07 -9.65 26.80
C THR A 509 -8.20 -10.67 26.71
N ASP A 510 -9.46 -10.25 26.84
CA ASP A 510 -10.63 -11.10 26.63
C ASP A 510 -10.73 -11.58 25.17
N ALA A 511 -10.37 -10.75 24.20
CA ALA A 511 -10.32 -11.12 22.79
C ALA A 511 -9.26 -12.20 22.51
N PHE A 512 -8.05 -12.03 23.03
CA PHE A 512 -6.97 -13.01 22.88
C PHE A 512 -7.28 -14.33 23.61
N ALA A 513 -7.94 -14.25 24.79
CA ALA A 513 -8.39 -15.46 25.49
C ALA A 513 -9.42 -16.27 24.70
N ARG A 514 -10.20 -15.62 23.81
CA ARG A 514 -11.10 -16.30 22.85
C ARG A 514 -10.40 -16.81 21.60
N GLY A 515 -9.08 -16.62 21.46
CA GLY A 515 -8.28 -17.07 20.33
C GLY A 515 -8.20 -16.07 19.17
N LEU A 516 -8.77 -14.86 19.31
CA LEU A 516 -8.59 -13.82 18.30
C LEU A 516 -7.11 -13.39 18.27
N ARG A 517 -6.63 -12.96 17.09
CA ARG A 517 -5.24 -12.57 16.86
C ARG A 517 -5.17 -11.27 16.10
N TYR A 518 -4.07 -10.55 16.29
CA TYR A 518 -3.76 -9.34 15.54
C TYR A 518 -2.28 -9.30 15.14
N LEU A 519 -2.04 -9.28 13.84
CA LEU A 519 -0.75 -9.01 13.19
C LEU A 519 -1.05 -8.25 11.89
N THR A 520 -0.12 -7.38 11.48
CA THR A 520 -0.37 -6.40 10.42
C THR A 520 0.66 -6.50 9.26
N ASP A 521 0.81 -5.44 8.48
CA ASP A 521 1.60 -5.38 7.26
C ASP A 521 3.05 -5.79 7.43
N GLN A 522 3.75 -5.26 8.43
CA GLN A 522 5.14 -5.58 8.74
C GLN A 522 5.37 -7.08 9.00
N ASP A 523 4.33 -7.79 9.44
CA ASP A 523 4.38 -9.21 9.79
C ASP A 523 4.01 -10.12 8.62
N ALA A 524 3.22 -9.59 7.69
CA ALA A 524 2.63 -10.35 6.60
C ALA A 524 3.30 -10.12 5.23
N ARG A 525 3.59 -8.86 4.87
CA ARG A 525 4.07 -8.47 3.53
C ARG A 525 5.49 -8.90 3.19
N PRO A 526 6.50 -8.77 4.06
CA PRO A 526 7.87 -9.12 3.66
C PRO A 526 7.99 -10.60 3.26
N ALA A 527 8.58 -10.88 2.11
CA ALA A 527 8.80 -12.26 1.62
C ALA A 527 9.60 -13.13 2.61
N GLY A 528 10.46 -12.49 3.43
CA GLY A 528 11.21 -13.11 4.52
C GLY A 528 10.45 -13.24 5.84
N SER A 529 9.19 -12.80 5.94
CA SER A 529 8.41 -12.87 7.18
C SER A 529 8.43 -14.26 7.82
N SER A 530 8.46 -14.26 9.16
CA SER A 530 8.52 -15.49 9.97
C SER A 530 7.15 -15.98 10.45
N SER A 531 6.11 -15.12 10.49
CA SER A 531 4.83 -15.48 11.05
C SER A 531 4.10 -16.51 10.21
N SER A 532 3.77 -17.67 10.81
CA SER A 532 2.99 -18.73 10.16
C SER A 532 1.48 -18.45 10.18
N VAL A 533 1.06 -17.34 10.84
CA VAL A 533 -0.35 -17.00 11.08
C VAL A 533 -0.74 -15.63 10.54
N ALA A 534 0.13 -14.98 9.76
CA ALA A 534 -0.15 -13.70 9.13
C ALA A 534 0.25 -13.72 7.65
N HIS A 535 -0.75 -13.60 6.77
CA HIS A 535 -0.52 -13.53 5.34
C HIS A 535 -1.67 -12.85 4.61
N LEU A 536 -1.40 -12.32 3.42
CA LEU A 536 -2.36 -11.72 2.51
C LEU A 536 -2.89 -12.77 1.54
N TRP A 537 -4.17 -12.72 1.21
CA TRP A 537 -4.78 -13.56 0.17
C TRP A 537 -4.67 -15.07 0.46
N ASP A 538 -4.60 -15.46 1.73
CA ASP A 538 -4.65 -16.84 2.17
C ASP A 538 -6.01 -17.21 2.75
N VAL A 539 -6.23 -18.50 2.95
CA VAL A 539 -7.45 -19.03 3.56
C VAL A 539 -7.14 -20.06 4.62
N GLY A 540 -8.04 -20.19 5.58
CA GLY A 540 -8.11 -21.28 6.53
C GLY A 540 -7.18 -21.14 7.75
N PRO A 541 -7.44 -21.95 8.78
CA PRO A 541 -6.72 -21.86 10.05
C PRO A 541 -5.28 -22.37 10.02
N ASN A 542 -4.92 -23.15 8.99
CA ASN A 542 -3.56 -23.65 8.75
C ASN A 542 -3.24 -23.55 7.27
N ALA A 543 -2.25 -22.76 6.92
CA ALA A 543 -1.91 -22.47 5.53
C ALA A 543 -1.43 -23.70 4.75
N VAL A 544 -0.89 -24.73 5.42
CA VAL A 544 -0.43 -25.96 4.77
C VAL A 544 -1.61 -26.83 4.33
N ASP A 545 -2.61 -27.02 5.21
CA ASP A 545 -3.85 -27.74 4.86
C ASP A 545 -4.62 -27.01 3.75
N ALA A 546 -4.63 -25.68 3.83
CA ALA A 546 -5.26 -24.83 2.83
C ALA A 546 -4.54 -24.89 1.48
N LEU A 547 -3.20 -25.01 1.45
CA LEU A 547 -2.46 -25.20 0.20
C LEU A 547 -2.87 -26.51 -0.50
N ASP A 548 -2.94 -27.61 0.25
CA ASP A 548 -3.39 -28.89 -0.29
C ASP A 548 -4.82 -28.80 -0.84
N TYR A 549 -5.68 -28.02 -0.20
CA TYR A 549 -7.04 -27.80 -0.64
C TYR A 549 -7.12 -26.92 -1.89
N VAL A 550 -6.41 -25.79 -1.90
CA VAL A 550 -6.35 -24.88 -3.05
C VAL A 550 -5.80 -25.59 -4.29
N MET A 551 -4.80 -26.47 -4.14
CA MET A 551 -4.29 -27.29 -5.26
C MET A 551 -5.37 -28.25 -5.82
N LYS A 552 -6.25 -28.79 -4.99
CA LYS A 552 -7.41 -29.60 -5.44
C LYS A 552 -8.41 -28.73 -6.21
N VAL A 553 -8.72 -27.53 -5.71
CA VAL A 553 -9.60 -26.57 -6.40
C VAL A 553 -9.00 -26.17 -7.76
N ARG A 554 -7.72 -25.81 -7.78
CA ARG A 554 -6.98 -25.49 -9.01
C ARG A 554 -7.04 -26.62 -10.03
N ALA A 555 -6.76 -27.86 -9.61
CA ALA A 555 -6.83 -29.02 -10.49
C ALA A 555 -8.26 -29.28 -11.02
N ALA A 556 -9.28 -29.07 -10.20
CA ALA A 556 -10.68 -29.19 -10.61
C ALA A 556 -11.08 -28.12 -11.65
N ALA A 557 -10.64 -26.87 -11.46
CA ALA A 557 -10.86 -25.78 -12.40
C ALA A 557 -10.15 -26.06 -13.75
N LEU A 558 -8.85 -26.42 -13.72
CA LEU A 558 -8.07 -26.69 -14.93
C LEU A 558 -8.61 -27.88 -15.76
N ARG A 559 -9.22 -28.89 -15.13
CA ARG A 559 -9.87 -29.99 -15.87
C ARG A 559 -11.08 -29.55 -16.69
N ARG A 560 -11.73 -28.44 -16.30
CA ARG A 560 -12.92 -27.86 -16.97
C ARG A 560 -12.54 -26.72 -17.91
N PHE A 561 -11.32 -26.23 -17.78
CA PHE A 561 -10.82 -25.04 -18.47
C PHE A 561 -10.69 -25.28 -19.98
N GLY A 562 -11.08 -24.29 -20.80
CA GLY A 562 -11.00 -24.37 -22.26
C GLY A 562 -11.84 -23.31 -22.94
N GLU A 563 -12.40 -23.58 -24.12
CA GLU A 563 -13.20 -22.63 -24.91
C GLU A 563 -14.38 -22.05 -24.12
N LYS A 564 -14.97 -22.84 -23.20
CA LYS A 564 -16.07 -22.38 -22.36
C LYS A 564 -15.65 -21.38 -21.26
N SER A 565 -14.36 -21.13 -21.10
CA SER A 565 -13.85 -20.13 -20.17
C SER A 565 -13.86 -18.70 -20.74
N ILE A 566 -14.11 -18.55 -22.04
CA ILE A 566 -14.25 -17.27 -22.72
C ILE A 566 -15.59 -17.18 -23.45
N ARG A 567 -16.02 -15.96 -23.77
CA ARG A 567 -17.32 -15.69 -24.42
C ARG A 567 -17.36 -16.22 -25.85
N GLU A 568 -18.51 -16.66 -26.30
CA GLU A 568 -18.72 -17.04 -27.73
C GLU A 568 -18.37 -15.83 -28.62
N GLY A 569 -17.55 -16.07 -29.67
CA GLY A 569 -17.07 -15.02 -30.55
C GLY A 569 -15.80 -14.29 -30.10
N ALA A 570 -15.33 -14.51 -28.87
CA ALA A 570 -14.04 -13.99 -28.45
C ALA A 570 -12.89 -14.74 -29.15
N PRO A 571 -11.77 -14.08 -29.48
CA PRO A 571 -10.59 -14.75 -29.99
C PRO A 571 -10.10 -15.84 -29.03
N LEU A 572 -9.83 -17.04 -29.50
CA LEU A 572 -9.34 -18.14 -28.65
C LEU A 572 -8.05 -17.81 -27.93
N ALA A 573 -7.24 -16.90 -28.44
CA ALA A 573 -6.03 -16.41 -27.77
C ALA A 573 -6.32 -15.74 -26.40
N THR A 574 -7.56 -15.22 -26.17
CA THR A 574 -7.97 -14.62 -24.89
C THR A 574 -8.21 -15.66 -23.79
N ILE A 575 -8.16 -16.96 -24.12
CA ILE A 575 -8.12 -18.04 -23.12
C ILE A 575 -6.94 -17.83 -22.16
N GLU A 576 -5.83 -17.29 -22.62
CA GLU A 576 -4.67 -17.01 -21.78
C GLU A 576 -4.97 -15.98 -20.68
N ASP A 577 -5.80 -14.96 -20.97
CA ASP A 577 -6.16 -13.91 -19.98
C ASP A 577 -6.87 -14.50 -18.77
N VAL A 578 -7.70 -15.54 -19.02
CA VAL A 578 -8.47 -16.24 -17.98
C VAL A 578 -7.66 -17.37 -17.33
N LEU A 579 -6.68 -17.93 -18.08
CA LEU A 579 -5.83 -19.03 -17.61
C LEU A 579 -4.92 -18.58 -16.46
N VAL A 580 -4.30 -17.39 -16.56
CA VAL A 580 -3.29 -16.92 -15.60
C VAL A 580 -3.80 -16.95 -14.15
N PRO A 581 -4.95 -16.31 -13.78
CA PRO A 581 -5.43 -16.33 -12.42
C PRO A 581 -5.79 -17.74 -11.90
N ILE A 582 -6.16 -18.67 -12.77
CA ILE A 582 -6.48 -20.06 -12.39
C ILE A 582 -5.22 -20.92 -12.29
N TYR A 583 -4.30 -20.77 -13.21
CA TYR A 583 -3.03 -21.48 -13.15
C TYR A 583 -2.21 -21.07 -11.92
N MET A 584 -2.21 -19.78 -11.57
CA MET A 584 -1.54 -19.21 -10.40
C MET A 584 -2.45 -19.10 -9.16
N LEU A 585 -3.57 -19.81 -9.10
CA LEU A 585 -4.54 -19.72 -7.99
C LEU A 585 -3.91 -19.98 -6.61
N HIS A 586 -2.87 -20.80 -6.56
CA HIS A 586 -2.16 -21.21 -5.37
C HIS A 586 -1.06 -20.24 -4.91
N ARG A 587 -0.78 -19.17 -5.68
CA ARG A 587 0.40 -18.31 -5.47
C ARG A 587 0.53 -17.79 -4.04
N TYR A 588 -0.51 -17.21 -3.50
CA TYR A 588 -0.48 -16.65 -2.14
C TYR A 588 -0.53 -17.74 -1.05
N GLN A 589 -1.19 -18.84 -1.34
CA GLN A 589 -1.27 -19.95 -0.39
C GLN A 589 0.06 -20.71 -0.26
N VAL A 590 0.84 -20.84 -1.34
CA VAL A 590 2.19 -21.42 -1.28
C VAL A 590 3.15 -20.51 -0.54
N GLU A 591 3.00 -19.20 -0.70
CA GLU A 591 3.75 -18.21 0.07
C GLU A 591 3.44 -18.32 1.57
N ALA A 592 2.14 -18.33 1.95
CA ALA A 592 1.70 -18.52 3.33
C ALA A 592 2.24 -19.84 3.95
N ALA A 593 2.13 -20.95 3.22
CA ALA A 593 2.65 -22.25 3.68
C ALA A 593 4.18 -22.23 3.83
N SER A 594 4.90 -21.53 2.96
CA SER A 594 6.36 -21.43 3.04
C SER A 594 6.86 -20.74 4.31
N LYS A 595 6.02 -19.85 4.92
CA LYS A 595 6.34 -19.16 6.18
C LYS A 595 6.48 -20.12 7.38
N PHE A 596 5.92 -21.32 7.29
CA PHE A 596 6.13 -22.36 8.32
C PHE A 596 7.57 -22.87 8.34
N VAL A 597 8.26 -22.89 7.19
CA VAL A 597 9.66 -23.36 7.07
C VAL A 597 10.59 -22.29 7.62
N GLY A 598 11.27 -22.57 8.73
CA GLY A 598 11.98 -21.56 9.52
C GLY A 598 11.03 -20.53 10.12
N GLY A 599 9.80 -20.95 10.42
CA GLY A 599 8.73 -20.12 10.92
C GLY A 599 8.74 -19.92 12.43
N MET A 600 8.17 -18.81 12.87
CA MET A 600 8.00 -18.45 14.27
C MET A 600 6.67 -17.72 14.45
N ASP A 601 5.83 -18.21 15.33
CA ASP A 601 4.65 -17.50 15.78
C ASP A 601 5.02 -16.53 16.90
N TYR A 602 4.39 -15.37 16.90
CA TYR A 602 4.58 -14.35 17.93
C TYR A 602 3.34 -13.46 18.07
N THR A 603 3.34 -12.69 19.14
CA THR A 603 2.30 -11.70 19.43
C THR A 603 2.96 -10.41 19.88
N PHE A 604 2.23 -9.29 19.82
CA PHE A 604 2.68 -8.00 20.40
C PHE A 604 2.48 -8.00 21.92
N ALA A 605 3.03 -9.03 22.58
CA ALA A 605 2.85 -9.25 24.01
C ALA A 605 3.37 -8.08 24.85
N LEU A 606 2.57 -7.69 25.85
CA LEU A 606 2.99 -6.73 26.89
C LEU A 606 3.44 -7.46 28.15
N ARG A 607 4.35 -6.82 28.88
CA ARG A 607 4.76 -7.38 30.18
C ARG A 607 3.55 -7.52 31.10
N GLY A 608 3.23 -8.75 31.48
CA GLY A 608 2.14 -9.08 32.41
C GLY A 608 0.78 -9.38 31.75
N ASP A 609 0.70 -9.49 30.41
CA ASP A 609 -0.53 -9.86 29.71
C ASP A 609 -0.72 -11.37 29.49
N ASN A 610 0.23 -12.18 29.98
CA ASN A 610 0.23 -13.65 29.93
C ASN A 610 0.20 -14.26 28.52
N GLN A 611 0.49 -13.50 27.48
CA GLN A 611 0.67 -14.05 26.13
C GLN A 611 2.01 -14.79 26.01
N VAL A 612 2.09 -15.77 25.13
CA VAL A 612 3.37 -16.39 24.70
C VAL A 612 4.02 -15.46 23.68
N PRO A 613 5.14 -14.79 23.98
CA PRO A 613 5.68 -13.75 23.09
C PRO A 613 6.16 -14.32 21.77
N THR A 614 6.86 -15.47 21.78
CA THR A 614 7.43 -16.12 20.59
C THR A 614 7.42 -17.62 20.72
N GLN A 615 7.15 -18.33 19.62
CA GLN A 615 7.21 -19.78 19.56
C GLN A 615 7.69 -20.24 18.17
N ILE A 616 8.80 -20.97 18.09
CA ILE A 616 9.24 -21.57 16.83
C ILE A 616 8.18 -22.60 16.40
N VAL A 617 7.80 -22.58 15.11
CA VAL A 617 6.89 -23.57 14.53
C VAL A 617 7.47 -24.98 14.74
N SER A 618 6.64 -25.93 15.18
CA SER A 618 7.14 -27.26 15.48
C SER A 618 7.90 -27.91 14.32
N ALA A 619 8.92 -28.67 14.59
CA ALA A 619 9.77 -29.33 13.59
C ALA A 619 8.94 -30.22 12.62
N SER A 620 7.87 -30.85 13.11
CA SER A 620 6.97 -31.68 12.30
C SER A 620 6.18 -30.82 11.33
N GLU A 621 5.63 -29.65 11.76
CA GLU A 621 4.89 -28.73 10.89
C GLU A 621 5.80 -28.08 9.86
N GLN A 622 7.03 -27.70 10.22
CA GLN A 622 8.00 -27.17 9.28
C GLN A 622 8.29 -28.18 8.13
N ARG A 623 8.50 -29.47 8.47
CA ARG A 623 8.73 -30.52 7.46
C ARG A 623 7.48 -30.83 6.64
N ARG A 624 6.30 -30.80 7.25
CA ARG A 624 5.02 -30.96 6.57
C ARG A 624 4.81 -29.83 5.55
N ALA A 625 5.07 -28.60 5.95
CA ALA A 625 4.99 -27.42 5.08
C ALA A 625 5.97 -27.52 3.91
N LEU A 626 7.23 -27.89 4.19
CA LEU A 626 8.23 -28.10 3.14
C LEU A 626 7.76 -29.16 2.12
N ALA A 627 7.22 -30.28 2.58
CA ALA A 627 6.71 -31.34 1.70
C ALA A 627 5.51 -30.86 0.84
N ALA A 628 4.57 -30.10 1.42
CA ALA A 628 3.43 -29.55 0.70
C ALA A 628 3.85 -28.49 -0.34
N VAL A 629 4.77 -27.61 0.01
CA VAL A 629 5.33 -26.60 -0.91
C VAL A 629 6.07 -27.28 -2.08
N LEU A 630 6.91 -28.28 -1.80
CA LEU A 630 7.62 -29.03 -2.84
C LEU A 630 6.68 -29.88 -3.72
N ALA A 631 5.52 -30.28 -3.21
CA ALA A 631 4.54 -31.01 -4.02
C ALA A 631 3.94 -30.16 -5.15
N THR A 632 3.95 -28.83 -5.03
CA THR A 632 3.48 -27.90 -6.10
C THR A 632 4.42 -27.85 -7.30
N LEU A 633 5.67 -28.31 -7.14
CA LEU A 633 6.70 -28.33 -8.19
C LEU A 633 6.67 -29.60 -9.05
N LYS A 634 5.83 -30.58 -8.70
CA LYS A 634 5.72 -31.82 -9.48
C LYS A 634 5.19 -31.52 -10.88
N PRO A 635 5.75 -32.21 -11.92
CA PRO A 635 5.27 -32.03 -13.29
C PRO A 635 3.76 -32.21 -13.47
N GLU A 636 3.14 -33.13 -12.71
CA GLU A 636 1.69 -33.37 -12.76
C GLU A 636 0.88 -32.17 -12.22
N ALA A 637 1.46 -31.37 -11.32
CA ALA A 637 0.85 -30.13 -10.82
C ALA A 637 1.06 -28.96 -11.78
N LEU A 638 2.16 -28.97 -12.56
CA LEU A 638 2.58 -27.86 -13.41
C LEU A 638 2.13 -28.02 -14.87
N ALA A 639 1.95 -29.25 -15.38
CA ALA A 639 1.60 -29.49 -16.75
C ALA A 639 0.20 -28.98 -17.10
N LEU A 640 0.07 -28.29 -18.22
CA LEU A 640 -1.22 -27.98 -18.84
C LEU A 640 -1.74 -29.16 -19.65
N PRO A 641 -3.08 -29.37 -19.66
CA PRO A 641 -3.66 -30.44 -20.51
C PRO A 641 -3.37 -30.20 -21.98
N GLU A 642 -2.98 -31.26 -22.72
CA GLU A 642 -2.70 -31.19 -24.15
C GLU A 642 -3.91 -30.64 -24.94
N ALA A 643 -5.14 -30.99 -24.53
CA ALA A 643 -6.35 -30.48 -25.18
C ALA A 643 -6.46 -28.94 -25.06
N LEU A 644 -5.95 -28.34 -23.99
CA LEU A 644 -5.92 -26.89 -23.83
C LEU A 644 -4.83 -26.26 -24.70
N LEU A 645 -3.65 -26.84 -24.75
CA LEU A 645 -2.53 -26.32 -25.55
C LEU A 645 -2.88 -26.25 -27.04
N ARG A 646 -3.69 -27.17 -27.55
CA ARG A 646 -4.13 -27.19 -28.96
C ARG A 646 -5.10 -26.09 -29.37
N ILE A 647 -5.74 -25.43 -28.40
CA ILE A 647 -6.77 -24.41 -28.69
C ILE A 647 -6.32 -22.98 -28.42
N ILE A 648 -5.07 -22.77 -27.97
CA ILE A 648 -4.50 -21.42 -27.73
C ILE A 648 -3.66 -21.03 -28.96
N PRO A 649 -4.20 -20.25 -29.91
CA PRO A 649 -3.44 -19.78 -31.08
C PRO A 649 -2.57 -18.56 -30.68
N PRO A 650 -1.65 -18.14 -31.57
CA PRO A 650 -1.02 -16.83 -31.43
C PRO A 650 -2.04 -15.70 -31.31
N ARG A 651 -1.70 -14.68 -30.52
CA ARG A 651 -2.58 -13.51 -30.29
C ARG A 651 -2.69 -12.70 -31.61
N PRO A 652 -3.90 -12.30 -32.00
CA PRO A 652 -4.09 -11.43 -33.17
C PRO A 652 -3.64 -9.99 -32.87
N VAL A 653 -3.52 -9.19 -33.93
CA VAL A 653 -3.27 -7.73 -33.81
C VAL A 653 -4.30 -7.08 -32.89
N GLU A 654 -3.90 -6.08 -32.11
CA GLU A 654 -4.70 -5.40 -31.09
C GLU A 654 -5.03 -6.22 -29.81
N TYR A 655 -4.50 -7.44 -29.72
CA TYR A 655 -4.59 -8.28 -28.52
C TYR A 655 -3.20 -8.51 -27.91
N ASP A 656 -2.53 -7.42 -27.56
CA ASP A 656 -1.15 -7.45 -27.11
C ASP A 656 -0.99 -8.16 -25.74
N ARG A 657 0.20 -8.70 -25.53
CA ARG A 657 0.60 -9.24 -24.22
C ARG A 657 0.94 -8.11 -23.26
N GLY A 658 0.47 -8.21 -22.05
CA GLY A 658 0.80 -7.30 -20.95
C GLY A 658 1.48 -8.03 -19.80
N ARG A 659 1.68 -7.34 -18.69
CA ARG A 659 2.29 -7.86 -17.45
C ARG A 659 1.45 -8.95 -16.76
N GLU A 660 0.18 -9.09 -17.14
CA GLU A 660 -0.73 -10.11 -16.63
C GLU A 660 -0.59 -11.45 -17.35
N HIS A 661 0.29 -11.55 -18.34
CA HIS A 661 0.52 -12.76 -19.13
C HIS A 661 1.86 -13.40 -18.80
N PHE A 662 1.97 -14.71 -19.02
CA PHE A 662 3.26 -15.40 -18.90
C PHE A 662 4.28 -14.85 -19.91
N LYS A 663 5.52 -14.67 -19.47
CA LYS A 663 6.64 -14.30 -20.34
C LYS A 663 7.01 -15.50 -21.20
N ILE A 664 6.91 -15.40 -22.52
CA ILE A 664 7.12 -16.50 -23.47
C ILE A 664 8.46 -16.40 -24.20
N ARG A 665 9.01 -17.56 -24.61
CA ARG A 665 10.22 -17.68 -25.43
C ARG A 665 9.95 -18.28 -26.83
N THR A 666 8.69 -18.60 -27.13
CA THR A 666 8.27 -19.28 -28.37
C THR A 666 7.45 -18.38 -29.30
N SER A 667 7.63 -17.07 -29.20
CA SER A 667 6.86 -16.08 -29.98
C SER A 667 6.78 -16.43 -31.47
N PRO A 668 5.57 -16.24 -32.07
CA PRO A 668 4.31 -15.75 -31.48
C PRO A 668 3.45 -16.84 -30.82
N ALA A 669 3.86 -18.13 -30.89
CA ALA A 669 3.10 -19.24 -30.31
C ALA A 669 3.05 -19.17 -28.77
N PHE A 670 1.98 -19.71 -28.18
CA PHE A 670 1.88 -19.88 -26.74
C PHE A 670 3.00 -20.82 -26.26
N ASP A 671 3.71 -20.41 -25.23
CA ASP A 671 4.79 -21.18 -24.62
C ASP A 671 4.24 -22.09 -23.52
N ALA A 672 4.17 -23.39 -23.81
CA ALA A 672 3.63 -24.36 -22.87
C ALA A 672 4.48 -24.54 -21.59
N LEU A 673 5.76 -24.17 -21.62
CA LEU A 673 6.67 -24.26 -20.47
C LEU A 673 6.65 -23.02 -19.60
N ALA A 674 6.31 -21.84 -20.13
CA ALA A 674 6.33 -20.57 -19.41
C ALA A 674 5.45 -20.55 -18.14
N PRO A 675 4.23 -21.11 -18.10
CA PRO A 675 3.46 -21.21 -16.86
C PRO A 675 4.16 -22.02 -15.77
N ALA A 676 4.81 -23.13 -16.15
CA ALA A 676 5.53 -23.99 -15.21
C ALA A 676 6.77 -23.28 -14.64
N GLU A 677 7.51 -22.53 -15.46
CA GLU A 677 8.65 -21.73 -15.03
C GLU A 677 8.23 -20.66 -14.02
N ALA A 678 7.18 -19.91 -14.35
CA ALA A 678 6.65 -18.85 -13.48
C ALA A 678 6.17 -19.40 -12.12
N ALA A 679 5.48 -20.54 -12.10
CA ALA A 679 5.02 -21.16 -10.86
C ALA A 679 6.18 -21.75 -10.04
N ALA A 680 7.18 -22.34 -10.68
CA ALA A 680 8.36 -22.87 -10.00
C ALA A 680 9.19 -21.75 -9.39
N GLN A 681 9.45 -20.67 -10.13
CA GLN A 681 10.16 -19.49 -9.63
C GLN A 681 9.44 -18.88 -8.46
N HIS A 682 8.12 -18.68 -8.56
CA HIS A 682 7.31 -18.17 -7.47
C HIS A 682 7.43 -19.02 -6.19
N THR A 683 7.47 -20.33 -6.31
CA THR A 683 7.57 -21.26 -5.17
C THR A 683 8.96 -21.28 -4.55
N LEU A 684 10.00 -21.43 -5.37
CA LEU A 684 11.37 -21.65 -4.91
C LEU A 684 12.00 -20.42 -4.29
N GLN A 685 11.69 -19.20 -4.80
CA GLN A 685 12.20 -17.95 -4.22
C GLN A 685 11.88 -17.80 -2.73
N PHE A 686 10.75 -18.33 -2.25
CA PHE A 686 10.40 -18.29 -0.82
C PHE A 686 11.25 -19.26 0.00
N LEU A 687 11.55 -20.45 -0.51
CA LEU A 687 12.38 -21.41 0.20
C LEU A 687 13.85 -20.96 0.28
N PHE A 688 14.35 -20.26 -0.74
CA PHE A 688 15.70 -19.72 -0.81
C PHE A 688 15.81 -18.25 -0.35
N ASN A 689 14.77 -17.72 0.31
CA ASN A 689 14.81 -16.39 0.91
C ASN A 689 15.91 -16.28 1.97
N PRO A 690 16.79 -15.25 1.95
CA PRO A 690 17.96 -15.15 2.83
C PRO A 690 17.63 -15.03 4.32
N GLU A 691 16.53 -14.36 4.69
CA GLU A 691 16.08 -14.22 6.07
C GLU A 691 15.54 -15.57 6.61
N ARG A 692 14.77 -16.28 5.79
CA ARG A 692 14.31 -17.64 6.13
C ARG A 692 15.47 -18.60 6.27
N ALA A 693 16.44 -18.56 5.36
CA ALA A 693 17.65 -19.35 5.42
C ALA A 693 18.46 -19.09 6.70
N ALA A 694 18.55 -17.82 7.12
CA ALA A 694 19.23 -17.45 8.37
C ALA A 694 18.52 -18.04 9.61
N ARG A 695 17.16 -17.98 9.65
CA ARG A 695 16.38 -18.60 10.74
C ARG A 695 16.53 -20.12 10.77
N LEU A 696 16.58 -20.80 9.63
CA LEU A 696 16.85 -22.24 9.58
C LEU A 696 18.20 -22.60 10.21
N VAL A 697 19.22 -21.78 9.98
CA VAL A 697 20.53 -21.97 10.64
C VAL A 697 20.42 -21.74 12.14
N GLU A 698 19.78 -20.63 12.57
CA GLU A 698 19.65 -20.27 13.98
C GLU A 698 18.79 -21.27 14.75
N PHE A 699 17.60 -21.59 14.23
CA PHE A 699 16.63 -22.44 14.93
C PHE A 699 17.15 -23.88 15.09
N HIS A 700 17.84 -24.42 14.07
CA HIS A 700 18.51 -25.71 14.16
C HIS A 700 19.66 -25.70 15.16
N ALA A 701 20.44 -24.62 15.23
CA ALA A 701 21.53 -24.49 16.21
C ALA A 701 21.00 -24.39 17.65
N ARG A 702 19.81 -23.84 17.87
CA ARG A 702 19.15 -23.74 19.17
C ARG A 702 18.48 -25.06 19.58
N ASP A 703 17.95 -25.79 18.61
CA ASP A 703 17.34 -27.11 18.79
C ASP A 703 17.51 -27.94 17.51
N ALA A 704 18.35 -28.95 17.55
CA ALA A 704 18.68 -29.84 16.43
C ALA A 704 17.47 -30.64 15.88
N GLN A 705 16.33 -30.66 16.54
CA GLN A 705 15.10 -31.26 16.01
C GLN A 705 14.49 -30.42 14.88
N ASN A 706 14.69 -29.09 14.90
CA ASN A 706 14.24 -28.22 13.82
C ASN A 706 15.02 -28.52 12.53
N PRO A 707 14.35 -28.41 11.34
CA PRO A 707 15.07 -28.56 10.08
C PRO A 707 16.15 -27.48 9.93
N GLY A 708 17.35 -27.90 9.55
CA GLY A 708 18.42 -26.96 9.20
C GLY A 708 18.39 -26.58 7.73
N LEU A 709 19.09 -25.51 7.37
CA LEU A 709 19.18 -25.03 5.97
C LEU A 709 19.68 -26.15 5.02
N GLY A 710 20.70 -26.93 5.44
CA GLY A 710 21.20 -28.05 4.63
C GLY A 710 20.11 -29.10 4.35
N GLU A 711 19.26 -29.44 5.35
CA GLU A 711 18.13 -30.35 5.19
C GLU A 711 17.10 -29.85 4.18
N VAL A 712 16.78 -28.54 4.23
CA VAL A 712 15.83 -27.90 3.31
C VAL A 712 16.38 -27.91 1.87
N ILE A 713 17.65 -27.53 1.67
CA ILE A 713 18.29 -27.58 0.34
C ILE A 713 18.32 -29.01 -0.19
N ASP A 714 18.67 -29.99 0.62
CA ASP A 714 18.66 -31.41 0.23
C ASP A 714 17.26 -31.90 -0.13
N ALA A 715 16.22 -31.43 0.55
CA ALA A 715 14.83 -31.75 0.20
C ALA A 715 14.45 -31.15 -1.17
N VAL A 716 14.84 -29.91 -1.47
CA VAL A 716 14.65 -29.30 -2.78
C VAL A 716 15.39 -30.10 -3.85
N ILE A 717 16.69 -30.43 -3.66
CA ILE A 717 17.48 -31.22 -4.61
C ILE A 717 16.84 -32.58 -4.88
N ARG A 718 16.35 -33.27 -3.84
CA ARG A 718 15.62 -34.53 -4.00
C ARG A 718 14.32 -34.38 -4.80
N ALA A 719 13.58 -33.31 -4.55
CA ALA A 719 12.30 -33.05 -5.23
C ALA A 719 12.48 -32.59 -6.68
N THR A 720 13.66 -32.17 -7.08
CA THR A 720 13.99 -31.65 -8.40
C THR A 720 14.98 -32.57 -9.11
N TRP A 721 16.25 -32.48 -8.86
CA TRP A 721 17.37 -33.12 -9.56
C TRP A 721 17.41 -34.65 -9.49
N GLU A 722 16.76 -35.27 -8.51
CA GLU A 722 16.73 -36.73 -8.34
C GLU A 722 15.47 -37.40 -8.93
N MET A 723 14.53 -36.63 -9.50
CA MET A 723 13.36 -37.20 -10.16
C MET A 723 13.75 -37.92 -11.45
N ARG A 724 13.09 -39.06 -11.72
CA ARG A 724 13.23 -39.78 -13.04
C ARG A 724 12.57 -38.96 -14.13
N ARG A 725 13.27 -38.83 -15.27
CA ARG A 725 12.81 -38.03 -16.41
C ARG A 725 12.84 -38.86 -17.67
N ASP A 726 11.99 -38.49 -18.61
CA ASP A 726 11.94 -39.00 -19.97
C ASP A 726 11.94 -37.81 -20.95
N SER A 727 11.79 -38.07 -22.24
CA SER A 727 11.72 -37.05 -23.28
C SER A 727 10.29 -36.51 -23.52
N SER A 728 9.39 -36.69 -22.55
CA SER A 728 8.02 -36.16 -22.59
C SER A 728 7.94 -34.68 -22.17
N TYR A 729 6.76 -34.07 -22.40
CA TYR A 729 6.45 -32.73 -21.91
C TYR A 729 6.63 -32.61 -20.38
N SER A 730 6.23 -33.63 -19.64
CA SER A 730 6.46 -33.69 -18.18
C SER A 730 7.96 -33.77 -17.84
N GLY A 731 8.76 -34.45 -18.61
CA GLY A 731 10.22 -34.50 -18.49
C GLY A 731 10.88 -33.13 -18.72
N GLU A 732 10.38 -32.38 -19.72
CA GLU A 732 10.87 -31.01 -19.96
C GLU A 732 10.49 -30.04 -18.83
N ILE A 733 9.27 -30.14 -18.27
CA ILE A 733 8.88 -29.39 -17.08
C ILE A 733 9.81 -29.70 -15.90
N ALA A 734 10.15 -30.98 -15.67
CA ALA A 734 11.06 -31.36 -14.61
C ALA A 734 12.45 -30.73 -14.78
N ARG A 735 13.02 -30.77 -15.99
CA ARG A 735 14.31 -30.13 -16.33
C ARG A 735 14.25 -28.61 -16.14
N LEU A 736 13.12 -27.99 -16.46
CA LEU A 736 12.91 -26.56 -16.25
C LEU A 736 12.91 -26.22 -14.75
N VAL A 737 12.20 -26.99 -13.92
CA VAL A 737 12.17 -26.80 -12.45
C VAL A 737 13.56 -26.96 -11.84
N ASP A 738 14.38 -27.87 -12.34
CA ASP A 738 15.78 -28.02 -11.93
C ASP A 738 16.59 -26.74 -12.17
N ASN A 739 16.45 -26.14 -13.34
CA ASN A 739 17.17 -24.91 -13.68
C ASN A 739 16.77 -23.76 -12.74
N VAL A 740 15.47 -23.67 -12.40
CA VAL A 740 14.99 -22.68 -11.45
C VAL A 740 15.58 -22.93 -10.06
N ALA A 741 15.58 -24.18 -9.58
CA ALA A 741 16.16 -24.52 -8.29
C ALA A 741 17.67 -24.24 -8.23
N LEU A 742 18.40 -24.51 -9.30
CA LEU A 742 19.82 -24.21 -9.41
C LEU A 742 20.07 -22.69 -9.37
N PHE A 743 19.30 -21.92 -10.12
CA PHE A 743 19.37 -20.47 -10.15
C PHE A 743 19.16 -19.87 -8.74
N ASP A 744 18.10 -20.28 -8.06
CA ASP A 744 17.79 -19.76 -6.71
C ASP A 744 18.84 -20.18 -5.65
N LEU A 745 19.38 -21.39 -5.75
CA LEU A 745 20.46 -21.84 -4.87
C LEU A 745 21.76 -21.04 -5.09
N MET A 746 22.12 -20.79 -6.37
CA MET A 746 23.26 -19.94 -6.72
C MET A 746 23.03 -18.50 -6.25
N SER A 747 21.81 -17.98 -6.44
CA SER A 747 21.41 -16.65 -6.01
C SER A 747 21.55 -16.49 -4.50
N LEU A 748 21.12 -17.49 -3.70
CA LEU A 748 21.31 -17.49 -2.25
C LEU A 748 22.79 -17.51 -1.85
N ALA A 749 23.62 -18.33 -2.50
CA ALA A 749 25.05 -18.41 -2.25
C ALA A 749 25.80 -17.11 -2.55
N ALA A 750 25.33 -16.35 -3.55
CA ALA A 750 25.92 -15.07 -3.96
C ALA A 750 25.31 -13.85 -3.24
N ASN A 751 24.16 -14.01 -2.55
CA ASN A 751 23.40 -12.90 -2.00
C ASN A 751 24.19 -12.11 -0.93
N PRO A 752 24.50 -10.81 -1.13
CA PRO A 752 25.25 -10.04 -0.15
C PRO A 752 24.48 -9.76 1.15
N ARG A 753 23.14 -9.91 1.15
CA ARG A 753 22.30 -9.77 2.35
C ARG A 753 22.23 -11.06 3.17
N ALA A 754 22.60 -12.22 2.59
CA ALA A 754 22.64 -13.49 3.32
C ALA A 754 23.84 -13.56 4.26
N SER A 755 23.64 -14.17 5.45
CA SER A 755 24.73 -14.34 6.42
C SER A 755 25.83 -15.24 5.87
N GLY A 756 27.06 -15.12 6.44
CA GLY A 756 28.18 -15.95 6.03
C GLY A 756 27.91 -17.44 6.16
N GLN A 757 27.19 -17.87 7.22
CA GLN A 757 26.80 -19.26 7.46
C GLN A 757 25.83 -19.77 6.38
N VAL A 758 24.84 -18.96 5.99
CA VAL A 758 23.90 -19.29 4.93
C VAL A 758 24.64 -19.50 3.62
N ARG A 759 25.50 -18.54 3.24
CA ARG A 759 26.28 -18.61 2.01
C ARG A 759 27.23 -19.80 1.97
N ALA A 760 27.87 -20.13 3.09
CA ALA A 760 28.77 -21.27 3.20
C ALA A 760 28.03 -22.60 3.00
N ILE A 761 26.84 -22.76 3.62
CA ILE A 761 26.02 -23.97 3.45
C ILE A 761 25.52 -24.07 2.00
N ALA A 762 25.03 -22.98 1.41
CA ALA A 762 24.56 -22.97 0.03
C ALA A 762 25.69 -23.31 -0.97
N ALA A 763 26.90 -22.77 -0.75
CA ALA A 763 28.07 -23.10 -1.57
C ALA A 763 28.47 -24.58 -1.46
N LEU A 764 28.49 -25.14 -0.24
CA LEU A 764 28.77 -26.57 -0.05
C LEU A 764 27.70 -27.43 -0.78
N LYS A 765 26.43 -27.07 -0.70
CA LYS A 765 25.36 -27.81 -1.39
C LYS A 765 25.45 -27.71 -2.91
N LEU A 766 25.96 -26.63 -3.46
CA LEU A 766 26.29 -26.53 -4.89
C LEU A 766 27.44 -27.45 -5.29
N GLU A 767 28.48 -27.60 -4.45
CA GLU A 767 29.60 -28.53 -4.69
C GLU A 767 29.09 -29.99 -4.68
N GLU A 768 28.24 -30.34 -3.70
CA GLU A 768 27.63 -31.67 -3.60
C GLU A 768 26.76 -31.96 -4.81
N LEU A 769 25.94 -31.01 -5.26
CA LEU A 769 25.12 -31.15 -6.45
C LEU A 769 25.99 -31.33 -7.72
N HIS A 770 27.05 -30.53 -7.88
CA HIS A 770 27.99 -30.65 -8.99
C HIS A 770 28.59 -32.07 -9.08
N ALA A 771 29.09 -32.61 -7.95
CA ALA A 771 29.64 -33.96 -7.89
C ALA A 771 28.61 -35.03 -8.30
N ARG A 772 27.35 -34.91 -7.87
CA ARG A 772 26.25 -35.81 -8.24
C ARG A 772 25.94 -35.73 -9.74
N LEU A 773 25.89 -34.53 -10.32
CA LEU A 773 25.61 -34.34 -11.75
C LEU A 773 26.65 -35.00 -12.65
N LEU A 774 27.93 -34.92 -12.30
CA LEU A 774 29.02 -35.57 -13.02
C LEU A 774 28.93 -37.13 -12.92
N ALA A 775 28.63 -37.65 -11.72
CA ALA A 775 28.51 -39.12 -11.53
C ALA A 775 27.37 -39.73 -12.35
N ILE A 776 26.23 -39.04 -12.45
CA ILE A 776 25.04 -39.56 -13.14
C ILE A 776 25.13 -39.32 -14.66
N SER A 777 25.74 -38.21 -15.14
CA SER A 777 25.92 -37.92 -16.57
C SER A 777 26.70 -39.00 -17.30
N ALA A 778 27.58 -39.74 -16.61
CA ALA A 778 28.34 -40.84 -17.17
C ALA A 778 27.48 -42.09 -17.49
N VAL A 779 26.23 -42.16 -17.00
CA VAL A 779 25.35 -43.36 -17.11
C VAL A 779 24.05 -43.01 -17.90
N ALA A 780 23.77 -41.76 -18.20
CA ALA A 780 22.51 -41.33 -18.81
C ALA A 780 22.43 -41.80 -20.26
N GLY A 781 21.40 -42.58 -20.59
CA GLY A 781 21.13 -43.05 -21.95
C GLY A 781 20.32 -42.07 -22.83
N ASP A 782 19.73 -41.03 -22.24
CA ASP A 782 18.95 -40.00 -22.93
C ASP A 782 19.83 -38.76 -23.20
N THR A 783 19.93 -38.38 -24.49
CA THR A 783 20.73 -37.23 -24.93
C THR A 783 20.27 -35.90 -24.30
N ALA A 784 18.95 -35.69 -24.14
CA ALA A 784 18.41 -34.47 -23.55
C ALA A 784 18.78 -34.37 -22.05
N GLU A 785 18.66 -35.48 -21.32
CA GLU A 785 19.04 -35.53 -19.91
C GLU A 785 20.56 -35.36 -19.70
N GLN A 786 21.36 -35.97 -20.59
CA GLN A 786 22.81 -35.80 -20.58
C GLN A 786 23.21 -34.32 -20.82
N ALA A 787 22.59 -33.69 -21.84
CA ALA A 787 22.83 -32.29 -22.16
C ALA A 787 22.45 -31.38 -20.98
N HIS A 788 21.26 -31.58 -20.40
CA HIS A 788 20.76 -30.83 -19.24
C HIS A 788 21.72 -30.87 -18.06
N ARG A 789 22.12 -32.08 -17.66
CA ARG A 789 23.03 -32.26 -16.50
C ARG A 789 24.43 -31.70 -16.74
N SER A 790 24.97 -31.92 -17.96
CA SER A 790 26.28 -31.41 -18.33
C SER A 790 26.29 -29.88 -18.35
N PHE A 791 25.21 -29.26 -18.83
CA PHE A 791 25.06 -27.83 -18.87
C PHE A 791 24.98 -27.26 -17.42
N ALA A 792 24.15 -27.83 -16.54
CA ALA A 792 24.04 -27.43 -15.15
C ALA A 792 25.37 -27.56 -14.40
N ALA A 793 26.12 -28.66 -14.59
CA ALA A 793 27.43 -28.83 -14.00
C ALA A 793 28.43 -27.74 -14.47
N ALA A 794 28.38 -27.38 -15.77
CA ALA A 794 29.22 -26.30 -16.30
C ALA A 794 28.83 -24.93 -15.69
N GLN A 795 27.54 -24.65 -15.49
CA GLN A 795 27.06 -23.43 -14.84
C GLN A 795 27.57 -23.32 -13.39
N ILE A 796 27.53 -24.39 -12.62
CA ILE A 796 28.06 -24.40 -11.25
C ILE A 796 29.55 -24.05 -11.23
N VAL A 797 30.36 -24.66 -12.15
CA VAL A 797 31.80 -24.35 -12.27
C VAL A 797 32.02 -22.89 -12.65
N GLN A 798 31.20 -22.34 -13.54
CA GLN A 798 31.32 -20.94 -13.93
C GLN A 798 30.95 -20.01 -12.78
N PHE A 799 29.88 -20.29 -12.08
CA PHE A 799 29.45 -19.57 -10.86
C PHE A 799 30.53 -19.56 -9.79
N GLN A 800 31.17 -20.70 -9.53
CA GLN A 800 32.27 -20.80 -8.55
C GLN A 800 33.48 -19.93 -8.91
N LYS A 801 33.73 -19.74 -10.23
CA LYS A 801 34.81 -18.85 -10.71
C LYS A 801 34.43 -17.37 -10.60
N ASP A 802 33.21 -17.02 -10.89
CA ASP A 802 32.68 -15.65 -10.85
C ASP A 802 31.21 -15.66 -10.42
N PRO A 803 30.92 -15.48 -9.12
CA PRO A 803 29.54 -15.45 -8.60
C PRO A 803 28.67 -14.33 -9.20
N LYS A 804 29.23 -13.33 -9.89
CA LYS A 804 28.46 -12.28 -10.54
C LYS A 804 27.85 -12.71 -11.86
N GLN A 805 28.21 -13.87 -12.38
CA GLN A 805 27.67 -14.44 -13.63
C GLN A 805 26.42 -15.30 -13.39
N VAL A 806 25.71 -15.12 -12.28
CA VAL A 806 24.41 -15.76 -12.01
C VAL A 806 23.32 -15.35 -13.02
N ASP A 807 23.55 -14.27 -13.79
CA ASP A 807 22.59 -13.70 -14.74
C ASP A 807 22.37 -14.53 -16.02
N LEU A 808 23.01 -15.69 -16.14
CA LEU A 808 22.99 -16.45 -17.41
C LEU A 808 21.65 -17.08 -17.74
N ILE A 809 20.83 -17.45 -16.76
CA ILE A 809 19.47 -17.98 -16.96
C ILE A 809 18.58 -17.45 -15.85
N VAL A 810 18.10 -16.23 -15.98
CA VAL A 810 17.11 -15.69 -15.06
C VAL A 810 15.75 -16.31 -15.39
N PRO A 811 15.12 -17.03 -14.46
CA PRO A 811 13.78 -17.55 -14.64
C PRO A 811 12.77 -16.45 -14.92
N ALA A 812 11.70 -16.77 -15.65
CA ALA A 812 10.62 -15.82 -15.85
C ALA A 812 9.88 -15.55 -14.55
N GLU A 813 9.79 -14.26 -14.17
CA GLU A 813 8.96 -13.84 -13.06
C GLU A 813 7.49 -14.17 -13.33
N PRO A 814 6.71 -14.52 -12.29
CA PRO A 814 5.29 -14.74 -12.44
C PRO A 814 4.58 -13.47 -12.94
N PRO A 815 3.49 -13.63 -13.72
CA PRO A 815 2.64 -12.49 -14.06
C PRO A 815 2.09 -11.81 -12.82
N ASP A 816 1.77 -10.52 -12.93
CA ASP A 816 1.16 -9.77 -11.83
C ASP A 816 -0.08 -10.49 -11.30
N GLY A 817 -0.21 -10.53 -9.96
CA GLY A 817 -1.38 -11.06 -9.27
C GLY A 817 -2.44 -9.98 -9.02
N PRO A 818 -3.68 -10.36 -8.70
CA PRO A 818 -4.70 -9.41 -8.27
C PRO A 818 -4.48 -8.97 -6.82
N PRO A 819 -4.65 -7.66 -6.53
CA PRO A 819 -4.88 -6.55 -7.47
C PRO A 819 -3.64 -6.24 -8.30
N ILE A 820 -3.86 -5.69 -9.51
CA ILE A 820 -2.79 -5.33 -10.43
C ILE A 820 -2.29 -3.93 -10.07
N GLY A 821 -0.98 -3.79 -9.92
CA GLY A 821 -0.30 -2.54 -9.57
C GLY A 821 0.91 -2.80 -8.69
N THR A 822 1.76 -1.80 -8.50
CA THR A 822 2.84 -1.86 -7.52
C THR A 822 2.27 -1.76 -6.11
N ASP A 823 2.77 -2.60 -5.22
CA ASP A 823 2.41 -2.62 -3.80
C ASP A 823 3.25 -1.58 -3.02
N ASP A 824 3.44 -0.40 -3.63
CA ASP A 824 4.19 0.70 -3.00
C ASP A 824 3.35 1.34 -1.87
N ASP A 825 3.01 0.54 -0.87
CA ASP A 825 2.54 1.01 0.44
C ASP A 825 3.67 1.71 1.26
N GLU A 826 4.82 2.00 0.65
CA GLU A 826 5.87 2.83 1.27
C GLU A 826 5.47 4.31 1.40
N GLY A 827 4.22 4.65 1.12
CA GLY A 827 3.67 6.00 1.22
C GLY A 827 2.84 6.29 2.49
N TRP A 828 2.84 5.40 3.46
CA TRP A 828 2.10 5.56 4.73
C TRP A 828 3.01 5.86 5.94
N ASP A 829 4.27 6.29 5.72
CA ASP A 829 5.15 6.83 6.76
C ASP A 829 4.90 8.33 7.02
#